data_49a8600b9eac5beb2b4c56c91c782d40
#
_entry.id   49a8600b9eac5beb2b4c56c91c782d40
#
_cell.length_a   1.000
_cell.length_b   1.000
_cell.length_c   1.000
_cell.angle_alpha   90.00
_cell.angle_beta   90.00
_cell.angle_gamma   90.00
#
_symmetry.space_group_name_H-M   'P 1'
#
loop_
_entity.id
_entity.type
_entity.pdbx_description
1 polymer ?
#
loop_
_entity_poly.entity_id
_entity_poly.type
_entity_poly.pdbx_seq_one_letter_code
_entity_poly.pdbx_strand_id
1 'polypeptide(L)'
;MKLVYKLLFFIIYINHILYANEDTIESQPEIIFQFDKLKKTQENLALQVDFNKAVLHLSKNEYEEAIKLFEKTSKILEIPSYLNMGIAYYKLNSIDNAILYLNKIYEKQENINSNNFAYISACYYLYQISRDNKYLDTIIKVAKKSKNLSEHSKRMVSDTYIILKEYANALEVLNTMDNSMDLKKALIYIKLKDYEKANLFLKKAKDQSANPTTHDRILWFLAYTNLKLNNIDQLKETLDLINDRKNIFKANIEFPLEIFFNQNKYTSKQYLDSVVKFDENRKIDFIFYFAPFIFSDSQEIMYDSLKGFIYNQKDNLDNLEEMLNYNTKFIKIVKQDPIIRVLELEKMLNKDAKPYIFYNLALSYAQINDFNKAFKYFERAYKLNPGNKLYATMYLLSANRVNNKIKEKEKEYIENNIKSDNGLYNYFSKEIYKLFINPQFTSADKPLEYENTIFYKALDFLKVMKTGKINENHALLDEHFKDPLTFLIRMVQRRKGESDYTYYARLQDSIPLNLNNQFLEGPLIVTRYYVDILKGLGIFSKADINISGKKTPSYLRTKALRDLHFNSPDETIKTLEYLQSEYKLEDKYSMYLMVAALLEAGRYNDASIQISLIKVILNDPDADFLTAIQLIQDLKIPSAKQFLTQPYLDSLIDFKLVGFDEYLESL
;
A
#
# COMPACT_ATOMS: atom_id res chain seq x y z
N MET A 1 -21.85 -0.14 -31.92
CA MET A 1 -20.70 0.57 -31.38
C MET A 1 -20.63 0.56 -29.86
N LYS A 2 -21.63 1.04 -29.08
CA LYS A 2 -21.58 1.01 -27.59
C LYS A 2 -21.34 -0.38 -26.97
N LEU A 3 -21.81 -1.45 -27.59
CA LEU A 3 -21.61 -2.84 -27.12
C LEU A 3 -20.18 -3.31 -27.39
N VAL A 4 -19.61 -2.95 -28.53
CA VAL A 4 -18.24 -3.32 -28.94
C VAL A 4 -17.18 -2.66 -28.04
N TYR A 5 -17.38 -1.40 -27.65
CA TYR A 5 -16.48 -0.71 -26.72
C TYR A 5 -16.55 -1.25 -25.30
N LYS A 6 -17.75 -1.58 -24.80
CA LYS A 6 -17.91 -2.30 -23.52
C LYS A 6 -17.19 -3.64 -23.52
N LEU A 7 -17.09 -4.26 -24.65
CA LEU A 7 -16.50 -5.56 -24.89
C LEU A 7 -14.98 -5.53 -25.03
N LEU A 8 -14.41 -4.49 -25.61
CA LEU A 8 -12.95 -4.28 -25.65
C LEU A 8 -12.39 -4.05 -24.23
N PHE A 9 -13.08 -3.27 -23.41
CA PHE A 9 -12.75 -3.09 -22.00
C PHE A 9 -12.79 -4.39 -21.21
N PHE A 10 -13.75 -5.21 -21.52
CA PHE A 10 -13.97 -6.52 -20.96
C PHE A 10 -12.85 -7.52 -21.34
N ILE A 11 -12.32 -7.45 -22.55
CA ILE A 11 -11.20 -8.28 -23.01
C ILE A 11 -9.92 -7.94 -22.24
N ILE A 12 -9.65 -6.66 -22.00
CA ILE A 12 -8.51 -6.18 -21.23
C ILE A 12 -8.66 -6.61 -19.76
N TYR A 13 -9.84 -6.48 -19.18
CA TYR A 13 -10.17 -6.91 -17.83
C TYR A 13 -9.98 -8.42 -17.64
N ILE A 14 -10.43 -9.25 -18.58
CA ILE A 14 -10.25 -10.71 -18.50
C ILE A 14 -8.80 -11.12 -18.72
N ASN A 15 -8.07 -10.49 -19.63
CA ASN A 15 -6.64 -10.76 -19.76
C ASN A 15 -5.91 -10.44 -18.44
N HIS A 16 -6.29 -9.37 -17.75
CA HIS A 16 -5.73 -9.07 -16.43
C HIS A 16 -6.16 -10.06 -15.35
N ILE A 17 -7.42 -10.49 -15.35
CA ILE A 17 -7.88 -11.57 -14.45
C ILE A 17 -7.14 -12.87 -14.74
N LEU A 18 -6.88 -13.18 -16.00
CA LEU A 18 -6.13 -14.37 -16.38
C LEU A 18 -4.65 -14.30 -15.98
N TYR A 19 -4.05 -13.09 -15.95
CA TYR A 19 -2.69 -12.87 -15.44
C TYR A 19 -2.63 -12.71 -13.92
N ALA A 20 -3.64 -12.08 -13.30
CA ALA A 20 -3.71 -11.93 -11.84
C ALA A 20 -3.98 -13.25 -11.11
N ASN A 21 -4.47 -14.27 -11.80
CA ASN A 21 -4.79 -15.56 -11.20
C ASN A 21 -3.62 -16.55 -11.10
N GLU A 22 -2.43 -16.17 -11.47
CA GLU A 22 -1.26 -16.97 -11.06
C GLU A 22 -1.07 -16.92 -9.54
N ASP A 23 -1.61 -15.89 -8.84
CA ASP A 23 -1.44 -15.71 -7.39
C ASP A 23 -2.70 -15.97 -6.53
N THR A 24 -3.88 -16.21 -7.10
CA THR A 24 -5.11 -16.35 -6.31
C THR A 24 -6.01 -17.54 -6.70
N ILE A 25 -5.42 -18.68 -6.91
CA ILE A 25 -6.16 -19.91 -6.63
C ILE A 25 -5.91 -20.19 -5.16
N GLU A 26 -6.65 -19.53 -4.29
CA GLU A 26 -6.87 -20.01 -2.93
C GLU A 26 -7.63 -21.34 -2.99
N SER A 27 -6.95 -22.39 -3.40
CA SER A 27 -7.27 -23.69 -2.89
C SER A 27 -6.76 -23.65 -1.44
N GLN A 28 -7.64 -23.44 -0.49
CA GLN A 28 -7.30 -23.78 0.90
C GLN A 28 -6.80 -25.20 0.87
N PRO A 29 -5.52 -25.46 1.14
CA PRO A 29 -5.08 -26.83 1.33
C PRO A 29 -5.52 -27.21 2.74
N GLU A 30 -6.73 -27.73 2.87
CA GLU A 30 -7.08 -28.54 4.02
C GLU A 30 -6.29 -29.84 3.90
N ILE A 31 -5.05 -29.81 4.31
CA ILE A 31 -4.20 -30.99 4.35
C ILE A 31 -4.37 -31.61 5.70
N ILE A 32 -5.36 -32.50 5.80
CA ILE A 32 -5.52 -33.35 6.95
C ILE A 32 -4.86 -34.70 6.63
N PHE A 33 -3.67 -34.93 7.21
CA PHE A 33 -3.04 -36.22 7.16
C PHE A 33 -3.68 -37.11 8.23
N GLN A 34 -4.52 -38.07 7.82
CA GLN A 34 -4.99 -39.13 8.71
C GLN A 34 -4.08 -40.37 8.52
N PHE A 35 -3.46 -40.81 9.64
CA PHE A 35 -2.64 -41.99 9.65
C PHE A 35 -3.46 -43.19 10.21
N ASP A 36 -3.88 -44.09 9.33
CA ASP A 36 -4.71 -45.27 9.72
C ASP A 36 -3.92 -46.46 10.24
N LYS A 37 -2.59 -46.47 10.20
CA LYS A 37 -1.81 -47.68 10.51
C LYS A 37 -0.55 -47.40 11.32
N LEU A 38 -0.68 -47.05 12.60
CA LEU A 38 0.41 -47.25 13.55
C LEU A 38 0.12 -48.49 14.41
N LYS A 39 1.15 -49.34 14.62
CA LYS A 39 1.05 -50.45 15.54
C LYS A 39 0.56 -49.96 16.92
N LYS A 40 -0.52 -50.54 17.43
CA LYS A 40 -1.24 -50.11 18.63
C LYS A 40 -0.42 -50.36 19.90
N THR A 41 0.50 -49.47 20.22
CA THR A 41 1.04 -49.32 21.58
C THR A 41 0.38 -48.10 22.23
N GLN A 42 0.23 -48.10 23.57
CA GLN A 42 -0.39 -46.97 24.30
C GLN A 42 0.32 -45.63 24.02
N GLU A 43 1.64 -45.63 23.90
CA GLU A 43 2.43 -44.43 23.56
C GLU A 43 2.14 -43.92 22.14
N ASN A 44 1.98 -44.82 21.17
CA ASN A 44 1.65 -44.48 19.81
C ASN A 44 0.24 -43.92 19.68
N LEU A 45 -0.70 -44.37 20.49
CA LEU A 45 -2.06 -43.82 20.55
C LEU A 45 -2.09 -42.39 21.11
N ALA A 46 -1.30 -42.10 22.14
CA ALA A 46 -1.19 -40.75 22.72
C ALA A 46 -0.61 -39.78 21.71
N LEU A 47 0.43 -40.18 20.98
CA LEU A 47 1.04 -39.34 19.94
C LEU A 47 0.13 -39.15 18.74
N GLN A 48 -0.66 -40.13 18.35
CA GLN A 48 -1.68 -39.99 17.33
C GLN A 48 -2.78 -39.01 17.74
N VAL A 49 -3.20 -39.03 18.98
CA VAL A 49 -4.14 -38.04 19.53
C VAL A 49 -3.54 -36.62 19.49
N ASP A 50 -2.27 -36.49 19.90
CA ASP A 50 -1.59 -35.18 19.85
C ASP A 50 -1.44 -34.67 18.39
N PHE A 51 -1.11 -35.55 17.43
CA PHE A 51 -1.07 -35.21 16.02
C PHE A 51 -2.43 -34.77 15.50
N ASN A 52 -3.51 -35.47 15.81
CA ASN A 52 -4.85 -35.10 15.40
C ASN A 52 -5.29 -33.74 16.01
N LYS A 53 -4.92 -33.49 17.29
CA LYS A 53 -5.13 -32.19 17.94
C LYS A 53 -4.34 -31.08 17.20
N ALA A 54 -3.08 -31.35 16.83
CA ALA A 54 -2.28 -30.39 16.07
C ALA A 54 -2.92 -30.05 14.71
N VAL A 55 -3.45 -31.06 14.00
CA VAL A 55 -4.20 -30.86 12.76
C VAL A 55 -5.46 -30.02 12.99
N LEU A 56 -6.17 -30.25 14.09
CA LEU A 56 -7.34 -29.44 14.45
C LEU A 56 -6.95 -27.97 14.73
N HIS A 57 -5.86 -27.73 15.47
CA HIS A 57 -5.34 -26.38 15.68
C HIS A 57 -4.94 -25.72 14.35
N LEU A 58 -4.27 -26.45 13.45
CA LEU A 58 -3.92 -25.98 12.13
C LEU A 58 -5.16 -25.55 11.31
N SER A 59 -6.23 -26.36 11.36
CA SER A 59 -7.49 -26.05 10.65
C SER A 59 -8.23 -24.83 11.22
N LYS A 60 -8.00 -24.52 12.50
CA LYS A 60 -8.54 -23.32 13.17
C LYS A 60 -7.63 -22.09 13.03
N ASN A 61 -6.53 -22.20 12.28
CA ASN A 61 -5.51 -21.16 12.14
C ASN A 61 -4.75 -20.84 13.46
N GLU A 62 -4.76 -21.76 14.40
CA GLU A 62 -4.01 -21.68 15.67
C GLU A 62 -2.61 -22.29 15.46
N TYR A 63 -1.80 -21.62 14.64
CA TYR A 63 -0.57 -22.19 14.06
C TYR A 63 0.51 -22.49 15.11
N GLU A 64 0.68 -21.63 16.10
CA GLU A 64 1.70 -21.78 17.14
C GLU A 64 1.43 -23.02 18.02
N GLU A 65 0.16 -23.23 18.39
CA GLU A 65 -0.23 -24.41 19.16
C GLU A 65 -0.11 -25.68 18.32
N ALA A 66 -0.45 -25.60 17.03
CA ALA A 66 -0.24 -26.71 16.11
C ALA A 66 1.24 -27.10 16.02
N ILE A 67 2.15 -26.13 15.88
CA ILE A 67 3.59 -26.37 15.79
C ILE A 67 4.12 -27.09 17.02
N LYS A 68 3.78 -26.63 18.24
CA LYS A 68 4.22 -27.26 19.49
C LYS A 68 3.84 -28.76 19.57
N LEU A 69 2.65 -29.07 19.10
CA LEU A 69 2.18 -30.45 19.08
C LEU A 69 2.85 -31.29 17.98
N PHE A 70 3.07 -30.68 16.78
CA PHE A 70 3.80 -31.34 15.69
C PHE A 70 5.27 -31.58 16.07
N GLU A 71 5.92 -30.69 16.78
CA GLU A 71 7.28 -30.90 17.31
C GLU A 71 7.35 -32.15 18.19
N LYS A 72 6.39 -32.29 19.09
CA LYS A 72 6.29 -33.48 19.98
C LYS A 72 6.09 -34.77 19.16
N THR A 73 5.24 -34.73 18.13
CA THR A 73 4.89 -35.91 17.34
C THR A 73 5.93 -36.20 16.24
N SER A 74 6.81 -35.29 15.93
CA SER A 74 7.84 -35.44 14.85
C SER A 74 8.82 -36.57 15.11
N LYS A 75 8.98 -37.01 16.37
CA LYS A 75 9.86 -38.15 16.75
C LYS A 75 9.41 -39.49 16.16
N ILE A 76 8.10 -39.66 15.92
CA ILE A 76 7.53 -40.91 15.41
C ILE A 76 6.82 -40.69 14.08
N LEU A 77 6.12 -39.55 13.90
CA LEU A 77 5.42 -39.15 12.67
C LEU A 77 6.21 -38.07 11.95
N GLU A 78 7.47 -38.36 11.63
CA GLU A 78 8.43 -37.37 11.17
C GLU A 78 7.96 -36.60 9.92
N ILE A 79 7.69 -37.29 8.81
CA ILE A 79 7.33 -36.66 7.53
C ILE A 79 6.01 -35.88 7.61
N PRO A 80 4.91 -36.42 8.15
CA PRO A 80 3.67 -35.69 8.30
C PRO A 80 3.79 -34.46 9.23
N SER A 81 4.55 -34.62 10.33
CA SER A 81 4.78 -33.50 11.24
C SER A 81 5.58 -32.39 10.59
N TYR A 82 6.67 -32.72 9.87
CA TYR A 82 7.47 -31.71 9.16
C TYR A 82 6.66 -31.00 8.07
N LEU A 83 5.81 -31.72 7.31
CA LEU A 83 4.96 -31.08 6.32
C LEU A 83 4.04 -30.04 6.97
N ASN A 84 3.31 -30.47 8.03
CA ASN A 84 2.35 -29.61 8.70
C ASN A 84 3.03 -28.45 9.43
N MET A 85 4.22 -28.65 10.00
CA MET A 85 5.05 -27.57 10.56
C MET A 85 5.50 -26.61 9.48
N GLY A 86 5.98 -27.11 8.34
CA GLY A 86 6.37 -26.26 7.22
C GLY A 86 5.19 -25.41 6.71
N ILE A 87 3.99 -25.98 6.62
CA ILE A 87 2.76 -25.26 6.25
C ILE A 87 2.38 -24.25 7.33
N ALA A 88 2.42 -24.63 8.60
CA ALA A 88 2.09 -23.73 9.72
C ALA A 88 3.04 -22.52 9.75
N TYR A 89 4.34 -22.75 9.62
CA TYR A 89 5.33 -21.68 9.53
C TYR A 89 5.14 -20.81 8.29
N TYR A 90 4.79 -21.40 7.14
CA TYR A 90 4.45 -20.63 5.94
C TYR A 90 3.23 -19.73 6.17
N LYS A 91 2.18 -20.23 6.84
CA LYS A 91 0.98 -19.44 7.20
C LYS A 91 1.27 -18.37 8.24
N LEU A 92 2.21 -18.60 9.17
CA LEU A 92 2.73 -17.60 10.10
C LEU A 92 3.68 -16.60 9.45
N ASN A 93 3.99 -16.77 8.16
CA ASN A 93 4.99 -15.99 7.43
C ASN A 93 6.42 -16.11 7.99
N SER A 94 6.70 -17.17 8.73
CA SER A 94 8.04 -17.52 9.22
C SER A 94 8.75 -18.37 8.17
N ILE A 95 9.22 -17.70 7.11
CA ILE A 95 9.64 -18.34 5.87
C ILE A 95 10.88 -19.22 6.04
N ASP A 96 11.86 -18.79 6.83
CA ASP A 96 13.08 -19.56 7.06
C ASP A 96 12.75 -20.90 7.74
N ASN A 97 11.88 -20.89 8.73
CA ASN A 97 11.40 -22.11 9.38
C ASN A 97 10.56 -22.98 8.44
N ALA A 98 9.71 -22.37 7.60
CA ALA A 98 8.96 -23.10 6.60
C ALA A 98 9.91 -23.83 5.63
N ILE A 99 10.91 -23.15 5.10
CA ILE A 99 11.94 -23.73 4.24
C ILE A 99 12.69 -24.85 4.95
N LEU A 100 13.08 -24.63 6.20
CA LEU A 100 13.82 -25.62 7.00
C LEU A 100 13.05 -26.95 7.09
N TYR A 101 11.78 -26.90 7.46
CA TYR A 101 10.98 -28.13 7.63
C TYR A 101 10.55 -28.76 6.31
N LEU A 102 10.25 -27.96 5.28
CA LEU A 102 9.93 -28.49 3.95
C LEU A 102 11.15 -29.13 3.27
N ASN A 103 12.36 -28.57 3.45
CA ASN A 103 13.58 -29.15 2.93
C ASN A 103 13.93 -30.50 3.60
N LYS A 104 13.63 -30.67 4.89
CA LYS A 104 13.79 -31.99 5.55
C LYS A 104 12.99 -33.09 4.86
N ILE A 105 11.88 -32.75 4.19
CA ILE A 105 11.11 -33.71 3.40
C ILE A 105 11.74 -33.83 2.00
N TYR A 106 12.09 -32.72 1.38
CA TYR A 106 12.65 -32.67 0.03
C TYR A 106 13.95 -33.48 -0.10
N GLU A 107 14.79 -33.48 0.92
CA GLU A 107 16.05 -34.19 0.96
C GLU A 107 15.90 -35.71 1.14
N LYS A 108 14.77 -36.19 1.64
CA LYS A 108 14.50 -37.62 1.87
C LYS A 108 13.93 -38.34 0.64
N GLN A 109 14.68 -38.32 -0.48
CA GLN A 109 14.22 -38.88 -1.77
C GLN A 109 13.98 -40.39 -1.77
N GLU A 110 14.52 -41.14 -0.83
CA GLU A 110 14.48 -42.60 -0.82
C GLU A 110 13.07 -43.18 -0.55
N ASN A 111 12.15 -42.42 0.00
CA ASN A 111 10.81 -42.88 0.42
C ASN A 111 9.65 -42.29 -0.39
N ILE A 112 9.90 -41.89 -1.65
CA ILE A 112 8.90 -41.19 -2.49
C ILE A 112 7.61 -42.00 -2.69
N ASN A 113 7.72 -43.29 -2.89
CA ASN A 113 6.58 -44.14 -3.25
C ASN A 113 5.53 -44.30 -2.15
N SER A 114 5.93 -44.26 -0.88
CA SER A 114 5.03 -44.37 0.26
C SER A 114 4.47 -43.00 0.76
N ASN A 115 5.17 -41.89 0.43
CA ASN A 115 4.89 -40.55 0.89
C ASN A 115 4.84 -39.52 -0.25
N ASN A 116 4.39 -39.91 -1.44
CA ASN A 116 4.34 -39.04 -2.61
C ASN A 116 3.58 -37.75 -2.36
N PHE A 117 2.50 -37.81 -1.58
CA PHE A 117 1.70 -36.64 -1.22
C PHE A 117 2.51 -35.58 -0.43
N ALA A 118 3.21 -36.02 0.62
CA ALA A 118 4.01 -35.12 1.45
C ALA A 118 5.15 -34.49 0.63
N TYR A 119 5.76 -35.27 -0.24
CA TYR A 119 6.84 -34.80 -1.09
C TYR A 119 6.38 -33.78 -2.15
N ILE A 120 5.29 -34.10 -2.86
CA ILE A 120 4.66 -33.17 -3.83
C ILE A 120 4.26 -31.88 -3.13
N SER A 121 3.64 -31.99 -1.96
CA SER A 121 3.22 -30.82 -1.18
C SER A 121 4.42 -29.97 -0.75
N ALA A 122 5.48 -30.60 -0.23
CA ALA A 122 6.68 -29.86 0.17
C ALA A 122 7.32 -29.13 -1.03
N CYS A 123 7.45 -29.79 -2.18
CA CYS A 123 7.95 -29.17 -3.40
C CYS A 123 7.05 -28.01 -3.87
N TYR A 124 5.73 -28.18 -3.78
CA TYR A 124 4.79 -27.15 -4.18
C TYR A 124 4.94 -25.89 -3.30
N TYR A 125 5.02 -26.03 -1.98
CA TYR A 125 5.24 -24.90 -1.07
C TYR A 125 6.65 -24.30 -1.23
N LEU A 126 7.69 -25.12 -1.43
CA LEU A 126 9.04 -24.63 -1.72
C LEU A 126 9.07 -23.81 -3.02
N TYR A 127 8.33 -24.23 -4.05
CA TYR A 127 8.14 -23.42 -5.25
C TYR A 127 7.40 -22.11 -4.95
N GLN A 128 6.33 -22.15 -4.18
CA GLN A 128 5.60 -20.93 -3.82
C GLN A 128 6.50 -19.91 -3.10
N ILE A 129 7.44 -20.41 -2.32
CA ILE A 129 8.41 -19.62 -1.57
C ILE A 129 9.52 -19.08 -2.47
N SER A 130 10.21 -19.95 -3.19
CA SER A 130 11.45 -19.62 -3.90
C SER A 130 11.26 -19.24 -5.36
N ARG A 131 10.13 -19.63 -5.96
CA ARG A 131 9.85 -19.57 -7.42
C ARG A 131 10.89 -20.29 -8.27
N ASP A 132 11.59 -21.27 -7.70
CA ASP A 132 12.58 -22.08 -8.42
C ASP A 132 11.89 -23.26 -9.11
N ASN A 133 11.95 -23.29 -10.43
CA ASN A 133 11.30 -24.32 -11.28
C ASN A 133 11.79 -25.74 -11.02
N LYS A 134 12.96 -25.93 -10.38
CA LYS A 134 13.45 -27.27 -10.01
C LYS A 134 12.43 -28.07 -9.17
N TYR A 135 11.65 -27.36 -8.34
CA TYR A 135 10.62 -28.00 -7.52
C TYR A 135 9.42 -28.44 -8.37
N LEU A 136 9.04 -27.66 -9.39
CA LEU A 136 8.00 -28.05 -10.33
C LEU A 136 8.42 -29.28 -11.15
N ASP A 137 9.67 -29.31 -11.68
CA ASP A 137 10.19 -30.43 -12.38
C ASP A 137 10.21 -31.71 -11.52
N THR A 138 10.49 -31.51 -10.23
CA THR A 138 10.50 -32.62 -9.27
C THR A 138 9.09 -33.14 -9.04
N ILE A 139 8.07 -32.28 -8.88
CA ILE A 139 6.67 -32.69 -8.79
C ILE A 139 6.27 -33.56 -9.97
N ILE A 140 6.61 -33.15 -11.20
CA ILE A 140 6.28 -33.89 -12.41
C ILE A 140 7.01 -35.26 -12.45
N LYS A 141 8.28 -35.29 -12.07
CA LYS A 141 9.03 -36.55 -11.99
C LYS A 141 8.42 -37.55 -11.00
N VAL A 142 8.00 -37.05 -9.82
CA VAL A 142 7.34 -37.87 -8.81
C VAL A 142 5.98 -38.33 -9.28
N ALA A 143 5.17 -37.45 -9.86
CA ALA A 143 3.86 -37.78 -10.40
C ALA A 143 3.93 -38.88 -11.46
N LYS A 144 4.86 -38.80 -12.38
CA LYS A 144 5.08 -39.84 -13.45
C LYS A 144 5.51 -41.19 -12.91
N LYS A 145 6.19 -41.22 -11.77
CA LYS A 145 6.64 -42.49 -11.14
C LYS A 145 5.58 -43.09 -10.19
N SER A 146 4.61 -42.31 -9.74
CA SER A 146 3.62 -42.74 -8.75
C SER A 146 2.47 -43.47 -9.44
N LYS A 147 2.17 -44.68 -8.97
CA LYS A 147 1.06 -45.48 -9.50
C LYS A 147 -0.32 -44.94 -9.08
N ASN A 148 -0.44 -44.36 -7.88
CA ASN A 148 -1.67 -43.79 -7.34
C ASN A 148 -1.35 -42.44 -6.73
N LEU A 149 -2.04 -41.40 -7.21
CA LEU A 149 -1.99 -40.06 -6.65
C LEU A 149 -3.31 -39.77 -5.93
N SER A 150 -3.23 -39.17 -4.74
CA SER A 150 -4.42 -38.65 -4.07
C SER A 150 -5.03 -37.50 -4.86
N GLU A 151 -6.32 -37.21 -4.64
CA GLU A 151 -6.99 -36.08 -5.29
C GLU A 151 -6.25 -34.74 -5.04
N HIS A 152 -5.72 -34.54 -3.84
CA HIS A 152 -4.90 -33.38 -3.52
C HIS A 152 -3.59 -33.33 -4.32
N SER A 153 -2.90 -34.48 -4.45
CA SER A 153 -1.69 -34.57 -5.27
C SER A 153 -1.99 -34.31 -6.75
N LYS A 154 -3.07 -34.86 -7.29
CA LYS A 154 -3.53 -34.58 -8.66
C LYS A 154 -3.78 -33.11 -8.88
N ARG A 155 -4.40 -32.42 -7.90
CA ARG A 155 -4.63 -30.96 -7.97
C ARG A 155 -3.31 -30.20 -8.08
N MET A 156 -2.33 -30.47 -7.21
CA MET A 156 -1.02 -29.83 -7.24
C MET A 156 -0.25 -30.13 -8.51
N VAL A 157 -0.34 -31.37 -9.03
CA VAL A 157 0.27 -31.77 -10.31
C VAL A 157 -0.38 -31.02 -11.48
N SER A 158 -1.71 -30.89 -11.48
CA SER A 158 -2.40 -30.11 -12.52
C SER A 158 -2.01 -28.62 -12.47
N ASP A 159 -1.87 -28.05 -11.27
CA ASP A 159 -1.42 -26.67 -11.08
C ASP A 159 0.03 -26.49 -11.57
N THR A 160 0.89 -27.47 -11.28
CA THR A 160 2.26 -27.50 -11.78
C THR A 160 2.31 -27.47 -13.31
N TYR A 161 1.50 -28.28 -13.98
CA TYR A 161 1.42 -28.27 -15.44
C TYR A 161 0.86 -26.93 -15.98
N ILE A 162 -0.10 -26.30 -15.28
CA ILE A 162 -0.63 -24.99 -15.66
C ILE A 162 0.47 -23.93 -15.56
N ILE A 163 1.24 -23.93 -14.48
CA ILE A 163 2.37 -22.99 -14.27
C ILE A 163 3.41 -23.17 -15.38
N LEU A 164 3.72 -24.40 -15.74
CA LEU A 164 4.63 -24.74 -16.82
C LEU A 164 4.04 -24.52 -18.22
N LYS A 165 2.78 -24.10 -18.32
CA LYS A 165 2.02 -23.90 -19.57
C LYS A 165 1.82 -25.20 -20.39
N GLU A 166 1.95 -26.35 -19.75
CA GLU A 166 1.69 -27.67 -20.32
C GLU A 166 0.21 -28.04 -20.19
N TYR A 167 -0.65 -27.25 -20.83
CA TYR A 167 -2.11 -27.30 -20.65
C TYR A 167 -2.75 -28.65 -21.01
N ALA A 168 -2.23 -29.37 -21.99
CA ALA A 168 -2.74 -30.68 -22.35
C ALA A 168 -2.54 -31.68 -21.20
N ASN A 169 -1.35 -31.71 -20.61
CA ASN A 169 -1.04 -32.58 -19.47
C ASN A 169 -1.86 -32.20 -18.23
N ALA A 170 -2.10 -30.89 -18.02
CA ALA A 170 -2.98 -30.42 -16.95
C ALA A 170 -4.41 -30.94 -17.10
N LEU A 171 -4.98 -30.89 -18.31
CA LEU A 171 -6.30 -31.40 -18.61
C LEU A 171 -6.39 -32.92 -18.44
N GLU A 172 -5.36 -33.66 -18.85
CA GLU A 172 -5.31 -35.10 -18.65
C GLU A 172 -5.42 -35.46 -17.17
N VAL A 173 -4.62 -34.81 -16.31
CA VAL A 173 -4.69 -35.01 -14.86
C VAL A 173 -6.05 -34.64 -14.30
N LEU A 174 -6.61 -33.46 -14.68
CA LEU A 174 -7.94 -33.01 -14.22
C LEU A 174 -9.08 -33.95 -14.63
N ASN A 175 -8.94 -34.67 -15.74
CA ASN A 175 -9.92 -35.66 -16.18
C ASN A 175 -9.90 -36.97 -15.38
N THR A 176 -8.81 -37.23 -14.65
CA THR A 176 -8.72 -38.40 -13.75
C THR A 176 -9.21 -38.11 -12.34
N MET A 177 -9.67 -36.88 -12.05
CA MET A 177 -10.15 -36.50 -10.72
C MET A 177 -11.62 -36.86 -10.55
N ASP A 178 -11.97 -37.30 -9.34
CA ASP A 178 -13.35 -37.65 -8.98
C ASP A 178 -14.26 -36.42 -8.90
N ASN A 179 -13.72 -35.30 -8.41
CA ASN A 179 -14.42 -34.03 -8.34
C ASN A 179 -14.34 -33.27 -9.66
N SER A 180 -15.46 -32.74 -10.09
CA SER A 180 -15.51 -31.88 -11.28
C SER A 180 -14.70 -30.61 -11.02
N MET A 181 -13.70 -30.38 -11.87
CA MET A 181 -12.88 -29.17 -11.87
C MET A 181 -13.23 -28.28 -13.05
N ASP A 182 -14.53 -28.10 -13.28
CA ASP A 182 -15.07 -27.51 -14.49
C ASP A 182 -14.59 -26.07 -14.70
N LEU A 183 -14.52 -25.25 -13.65
CA LEU A 183 -13.97 -23.89 -13.76
C LEU A 183 -12.49 -23.93 -14.18
N LYS A 184 -11.69 -24.80 -13.56
CA LYS A 184 -10.27 -24.90 -13.88
C LYS A 184 -10.05 -25.40 -15.31
N LYS A 185 -10.81 -26.40 -15.75
CA LYS A 185 -10.81 -26.87 -17.16
C LYS A 185 -11.19 -25.76 -18.13
N ALA A 186 -12.22 -25.00 -17.80
CA ALA A 186 -12.66 -23.87 -18.61
C ALA A 186 -11.58 -22.82 -18.79
N LEU A 187 -10.86 -22.46 -17.70
CA LEU A 187 -9.78 -21.49 -17.75
C LEU A 187 -8.61 -21.98 -18.62
N ILE A 188 -8.30 -23.28 -18.58
CA ILE A 188 -7.30 -23.88 -19.47
C ILE A 188 -7.75 -23.79 -20.92
N TYR A 189 -9.01 -24.11 -21.23
CA TYR A 189 -9.51 -24.00 -22.60
C TYR A 189 -9.54 -22.54 -23.11
N ILE A 190 -9.77 -21.57 -22.23
CA ILE A 190 -9.60 -20.14 -22.58
C ILE A 190 -8.15 -19.86 -22.99
N LYS A 191 -7.16 -20.37 -22.23
CA LYS A 191 -5.72 -20.20 -22.56
C LYS A 191 -5.36 -20.87 -23.89
N LEU A 192 -5.99 -21.99 -24.18
CA LEU A 192 -5.84 -22.71 -25.46
C LEU A 192 -6.66 -22.07 -26.60
N LYS A 193 -7.45 -21.03 -26.33
CA LYS A 193 -8.36 -20.37 -27.28
C LYS A 193 -9.47 -21.29 -27.82
N ASP A 194 -9.73 -22.41 -27.16
CA ASP A 194 -10.87 -23.30 -27.44
C ASP A 194 -12.09 -22.79 -26.67
N TYR A 195 -12.70 -21.72 -27.19
CA TYR A 195 -13.77 -21.01 -26.51
C TYR A 195 -15.07 -21.82 -26.42
N GLU A 196 -15.29 -22.77 -27.34
CA GLU A 196 -16.45 -23.66 -27.30
C GLU A 196 -16.42 -24.56 -26.07
N LYS A 197 -15.31 -25.27 -25.87
CA LYS A 197 -15.12 -26.11 -24.69
C LYS A 197 -15.06 -25.27 -23.42
N ALA A 198 -14.41 -24.13 -23.44
CA ALA A 198 -14.41 -23.20 -22.31
C ALA A 198 -15.82 -22.81 -21.88
N ASN A 199 -16.68 -22.43 -22.83
CA ASN A 199 -18.07 -22.05 -22.57
C ASN A 199 -18.89 -23.22 -22.00
N LEU A 200 -18.71 -24.43 -22.55
CA LEU A 200 -19.36 -25.64 -22.03
C LEU A 200 -19.01 -25.91 -20.56
N PHE A 201 -17.71 -25.84 -20.21
CA PHE A 201 -17.26 -26.08 -18.84
C PHE A 201 -17.63 -24.94 -17.89
N LEU A 202 -17.69 -23.70 -18.36
CA LEU A 202 -18.16 -22.56 -17.56
C LEU A 202 -19.64 -22.68 -17.22
N LYS A 203 -20.47 -23.15 -18.15
CA LYS A 203 -21.91 -23.42 -17.88
C LYS A 203 -22.04 -24.46 -16.75
N LYS A 204 -21.29 -25.56 -16.81
CA LYS A 204 -21.30 -26.59 -15.77
C LYS A 204 -20.81 -26.01 -14.43
N ALA A 205 -19.71 -25.24 -14.43
CA ALA A 205 -19.19 -24.61 -13.22
C ALA A 205 -20.17 -23.62 -12.60
N LYS A 206 -20.92 -22.87 -13.42
CA LYS A 206 -21.95 -21.93 -12.97
C LYS A 206 -23.03 -22.65 -12.15
N ASP A 207 -23.52 -23.78 -12.67
CA ASP A 207 -24.59 -24.54 -12.03
C ASP A 207 -24.16 -25.19 -10.70
N GLN A 208 -22.87 -25.39 -10.51
CA GLN A 208 -22.28 -26.00 -9.30
C GLN A 208 -21.83 -24.98 -8.26
N SER A 209 -21.76 -23.70 -8.63
CA SER A 209 -21.16 -22.67 -7.76
C SER A 209 -22.13 -22.15 -6.72
N ALA A 210 -21.89 -22.50 -5.45
CA ALA A 210 -22.62 -21.96 -4.31
C ALA A 210 -22.05 -20.66 -3.76
N ASN A 211 -20.81 -20.30 -4.13
CA ASN A 211 -20.15 -19.09 -3.66
C ASN A 211 -20.45 -17.91 -4.61
N PRO A 212 -21.06 -16.81 -4.11
CA PRO A 212 -21.45 -15.66 -4.92
C PRO A 212 -20.26 -15.06 -5.71
N THR A 213 -19.11 -14.88 -5.08
CA THR A 213 -17.92 -14.30 -5.71
C THR A 213 -17.40 -15.19 -6.86
N THR A 214 -17.40 -16.50 -6.66
CA THR A 214 -17.03 -17.46 -7.71
C THR A 214 -18.06 -17.47 -8.83
N HIS A 215 -19.35 -17.38 -8.50
CA HIS A 215 -20.44 -17.31 -9.46
C HIS A 215 -20.32 -16.08 -10.36
N ASP A 216 -20.11 -14.90 -9.78
CA ASP A 216 -19.93 -13.66 -10.54
C ASP A 216 -18.71 -13.75 -11.49
N ARG A 217 -17.62 -14.32 -11.01
CA ARG A 217 -16.44 -14.57 -11.82
C ARG A 217 -16.70 -15.50 -13.00
N ILE A 218 -17.48 -16.54 -12.79
CA ILE A 218 -17.90 -17.45 -13.86
C ILE A 218 -18.74 -16.73 -14.90
N LEU A 219 -19.68 -15.87 -14.48
CA LEU A 219 -20.49 -15.07 -15.39
C LEU A 219 -19.62 -14.17 -16.28
N TRP A 220 -18.59 -13.56 -15.75
CA TRP A 220 -17.65 -12.77 -16.52
C TRP A 220 -16.90 -13.59 -17.57
N PHE A 221 -16.44 -14.80 -17.23
CA PHE A 221 -15.80 -15.68 -18.19
C PHE A 221 -16.80 -16.19 -19.26
N LEU A 222 -18.07 -16.45 -18.90
CA LEU A 222 -19.11 -16.79 -19.84
C LEU A 222 -19.37 -15.66 -20.83
N ALA A 223 -19.47 -14.43 -20.36
CA ALA A 223 -19.61 -13.27 -21.23
C ALA A 223 -18.42 -13.17 -22.21
N TYR A 224 -17.18 -13.36 -21.72
CA TYR A 224 -16.01 -13.36 -22.58
C TYR A 224 -16.02 -14.45 -23.64
N THR A 225 -16.34 -15.69 -23.27
CA THR A 225 -16.36 -16.80 -24.22
C THR A 225 -17.51 -16.65 -25.23
N ASN A 226 -18.70 -16.20 -24.81
CA ASN A 226 -19.81 -15.88 -25.72
C ASN A 226 -19.42 -14.79 -26.71
N LEU A 227 -18.66 -13.78 -26.27
CA LEU A 227 -18.14 -12.77 -27.19
C LEU A 227 -17.21 -13.36 -28.23
N LYS A 228 -16.24 -14.19 -27.80
CA LYS A 228 -15.26 -14.80 -28.71
C LYS A 228 -15.91 -15.73 -29.72
N LEU A 229 -17.03 -16.34 -29.35
CA LEU A 229 -17.85 -17.21 -30.20
C LEU A 229 -18.87 -16.45 -31.06
N ASN A 230 -18.93 -15.11 -30.90
CA ASN A 230 -19.94 -14.27 -31.55
C ASN A 230 -21.40 -14.65 -31.18
N ASN A 231 -21.60 -15.25 -30.01
CA ASN A 231 -22.92 -15.63 -29.49
C ASN A 231 -23.57 -14.42 -28.80
N ILE A 232 -24.01 -13.45 -29.59
CA ILE A 232 -24.46 -12.13 -29.11
C ILE A 232 -25.67 -12.23 -28.17
N ASP A 233 -26.60 -13.12 -28.41
CA ASP A 233 -27.80 -13.25 -27.57
C ASP A 233 -27.43 -13.82 -26.19
N GLN A 234 -26.66 -14.89 -26.13
CA GLN A 234 -26.16 -15.44 -24.87
C GLN A 234 -25.23 -14.46 -24.10
N LEU A 235 -24.51 -13.64 -24.84
CA LEU A 235 -23.72 -12.56 -24.24
C LEU A 235 -24.59 -11.53 -23.53
N LYS A 236 -25.68 -11.09 -24.21
CA LYS A 236 -26.65 -10.15 -23.61
C LYS A 236 -27.29 -10.74 -22.36
N GLU A 237 -27.75 -11.98 -22.42
CA GLU A 237 -28.33 -12.69 -21.28
C GLU A 237 -27.31 -12.77 -20.11
N THR A 238 -26.06 -13.08 -20.41
CA THR A 238 -25.03 -13.17 -19.38
C THR A 238 -24.73 -11.80 -18.76
N LEU A 239 -24.68 -10.74 -19.57
CA LEU A 239 -24.48 -9.37 -19.09
C LEU A 239 -25.68 -8.86 -18.28
N ASP A 240 -26.88 -9.33 -18.56
CA ASP A 240 -28.08 -9.00 -17.77
C ASP A 240 -28.06 -9.70 -16.38
N LEU A 241 -27.50 -10.90 -16.33
CA LEU A 241 -27.25 -11.63 -15.06
C LEU A 241 -26.12 -11.03 -14.22
N ILE A 242 -25.15 -10.36 -14.83
CA ILE A 242 -24.10 -9.63 -14.11
C ILE A 242 -24.72 -8.36 -13.51
N ASN A 243 -25.26 -8.52 -12.30
CA ASN A 243 -26.13 -7.54 -11.64
C ASN A 243 -25.45 -6.23 -11.25
N ASP A 244 -24.17 -6.05 -11.49
CA ASP A 244 -23.46 -4.88 -11.02
C ASP A 244 -22.90 -4.02 -12.15
N ARG A 245 -23.83 -3.51 -12.99
CA ARG A 245 -23.51 -2.52 -14.03
C ARG A 245 -22.91 -1.23 -13.46
N LYS A 246 -23.10 -0.97 -12.17
CA LYS A 246 -22.53 0.19 -11.47
C LYS A 246 -21.02 0.10 -11.27
N ASN A 247 -20.45 -1.10 -11.16
CA ASN A 247 -19.04 -1.30 -10.84
C ASN A 247 -18.09 -1.29 -12.05
N ILE A 248 -18.59 -1.36 -13.29
CA ILE A 248 -17.74 -1.44 -14.49
C ILE A 248 -17.04 -0.10 -14.79
N PHE A 249 -17.65 1.02 -14.40
CA PHE A 249 -17.15 2.38 -14.66
C PHE A 249 -17.00 3.21 -13.40
N LYS A 250 -16.70 2.58 -12.27
CA LYS A 250 -16.56 3.26 -11.00
C LYS A 250 -15.16 3.85 -10.90
N ALA A 251 -15.07 5.17 -10.93
CA ALA A 251 -13.88 5.86 -10.51
C ALA A 251 -13.89 5.94 -8.99
N ASN A 252 -12.89 5.38 -8.35
CA ASN A 252 -12.74 5.42 -6.90
C ASN A 252 -11.68 6.44 -6.53
N ILE A 253 -12.04 7.31 -5.61
CA ILE A 253 -11.12 8.27 -5.01
C ILE A 253 -10.52 7.59 -3.80
N GLU A 254 -9.20 7.34 -3.82
CA GLU A 254 -8.47 6.89 -2.66
C GLU A 254 -7.67 8.03 -2.05
N PHE A 255 -7.68 8.02 -0.74
CA PHE A 255 -6.87 8.96 0.01
C PHE A 255 -5.39 8.57 -0.08
N PRO A 256 -4.50 9.54 -0.31
CA PRO A 256 -4.73 10.93 -0.52
C PRO A 256 -4.69 11.34 -2.00
N LEU A 257 -5.78 11.36 -2.66
CA LEU A 257 -5.96 11.93 -3.98
C LEU A 257 -5.42 11.05 -5.13
N GLU A 258 -5.54 9.73 -5.00
CA GLU A 258 -5.45 8.81 -6.12
C GLU A 258 -6.85 8.49 -6.63
N ILE A 259 -7.05 8.60 -7.93
CA ILE A 259 -8.29 8.21 -8.57
C ILE A 259 -8.02 6.99 -9.42
N PHE A 260 -8.64 5.90 -9.07
CA PHE A 260 -8.55 4.65 -9.77
C PHE A 260 -9.74 4.49 -10.69
N PHE A 261 -9.47 4.54 -11.98
CA PHE A 261 -10.43 4.16 -12.98
C PHE A 261 -10.37 2.64 -13.11
N ASN A 262 -11.37 1.94 -12.55
CA ASN A 262 -11.42 0.48 -12.57
C ASN A 262 -10.48 -0.22 -11.56
N GLN A 263 -10.90 -0.26 -10.28
CA GLN A 263 -10.12 -0.77 -9.13
C GLN A 263 -9.61 -2.21 -9.27
N ASN A 264 -10.31 -3.06 -9.99
CA ASN A 264 -10.00 -4.48 -10.03
C ASN A 264 -8.79 -4.84 -10.92
N LYS A 265 -8.06 -3.82 -11.42
CA LYS A 265 -6.93 -4.00 -12.33
C LYS A 265 -5.60 -4.30 -11.67
N TYR A 266 -5.44 -3.99 -10.38
CA TYR A 266 -4.13 -4.04 -9.74
C TYR A 266 -4.03 -5.26 -8.82
N THR A 267 -3.04 -6.09 -9.06
CA THR A 267 -2.61 -7.09 -8.08
C THR A 267 -2.03 -6.37 -6.86
N SER A 268 -2.07 -7.00 -5.68
CA SER A 268 -1.41 -6.48 -4.48
C SER A 268 0.06 -6.10 -4.74
N LYS A 269 0.75 -6.88 -5.57
CA LYS A 269 2.12 -6.60 -5.99
C LYS A 269 2.22 -5.30 -6.80
N GLN A 270 1.41 -5.13 -7.84
CA GLN A 270 1.40 -3.91 -8.66
C GLN A 270 1.04 -2.68 -7.84
N TYR A 271 0.09 -2.82 -6.91
CA TYR A 271 -0.29 -1.75 -5.99
C TYR A 271 0.88 -1.37 -5.08
N LEU A 272 1.51 -2.33 -4.41
CA LEU A 272 2.69 -2.08 -3.57
C LEU A 272 3.85 -1.50 -4.37
N ASP A 273 4.13 -1.99 -5.56
CA ASP A 273 5.17 -1.44 -6.42
C ASP A 273 4.88 0.01 -6.82
N SER A 274 3.62 0.38 -7.02
CA SER A 274 3.21 1.76 -7.30
C SER A 274 3.40 2.68 -6.10
N VAL A 275 3.10 2.18 -4.90
CA VAL A 275 3.26 2.91 -3.63
C VAL A 275 4.74 3.09 -3.28
N VAL A 276 5.53 2.04 -3.48
CA VAL A 276 6.96 2.03 -3.14
C VAL A 276 7.79 2.82 -4.15
N LYS A 277 7.38 2.89 -5.41
CA LYS A 277 7.96 3.81 -6.39
C LYS A 277 7.54 5.22 -6.01
N PHE A 278 8.40 5.90 -5.27
CA PHE A 278 8.20 7.31 -4.99
C PHE A 278 8.09 8.10 -6.30
N ASP A 279 6.93 8.67 -6.52
CA ASP A 279 6.75 9.70 -7.51
C ASP A 279 7.68 10.87 -7.18
N GLU A 280 8.38 11.42 -8.16
CA GLU A 280 9.32 12.52 -7.93
C GLU A 280 8.66 13.74 -7.29
N ASN A 281 7.42 14.02 -7.66
CA ASN A 281 6.65 15.13 -7.08
C ASN A 281 6.28 14.91 -5.60
N ARG A 282 6.25 13.67 -5.15
CA ARG A 282 5.91 13.31 -3.76
C ARG A 282 7.12 13.17 -2.85
N LYS A 283 8.31 12.95 -3.41
CA LYS A 283 9.57 12.97 -2.63
C LYS A 283 9.77 14.30 -1.93
N ILE A 284 9.30 15.38 -2.54
CA ILE A 284 9.36 16.72 -1.97
C ILE A 284 8.57 16.82 -0.66
N ASP A 285 7.45 16.12 -0.54
CA ASP A 285 6.57 16.17 0.63
C ASP A 285 7.27 15.63 1.88
N PHE A 286 8.19 14.67 1.72
CA PHE A 286 9.01 14.17 2.83
C PHE A 286 9.93 15.22 3.43
N ILE A 287 10.39 16.18 2.64
CA ILE A 287 11.21 17.28 3.17
C ILE A 287 10.43 18.10 4.20
N PHE A 288 9.16 18.35 3.96
CA PHE A 288 8.32 19.07 4.94
C PHE A 288 8.09 18.27 6.22
N TYR A 289 8.24 16.95 6.17
CA TYR A 289 8.22 16.14 7.39
C TYR A 289 9.54 16.18 8.13
N PHE A 290 10.66 16.10 7.42
CA PHE A 290 11.99 16.07 8.00
C PHE A 290 12.53 17.44 8.37
N ALA A 291 12.02 18.50 7.72
CA ALA A 291 12.48 19.84 8.01
C ALA A 291 12.27 20.16 9.49
N PRO A 292 13.28 20.71 10.15
CA PRO A 292 13.24 20.90 11.59
C PRO A 292 12.26 22.02 11.97
N PHE A 293 11.54 21.84 13.06
CA PHE A 293 10.89 22.95 13.74
C PHE A 293 11.92 23.84 14.43
N ILE A 294 11.76 25.13 14.29
CA ILE A 294 12.72 26.11 14.82
C ILE A 294 12.13 26.82 16.03
N PHE A 295 12.84 26.74 17.13
CA PHE A 295 12.44 27.40 18.37
C PHE A 295 12.85 28.89 18.41
N SER A 296 13.94 29.23 17.68
CA SER A 296 14.40 30.61 17.55
C SER A 296 15.18 30.81 16.24
N ASP A 297 15.38 32.07 15.84
CA ASP A 297 16.15 32.43 14.66
C ASP A 297 17.69 32.46 14.90
N SER A 298 18.16 31.94 16.01
CA SER A 298 19.59 31.91 16.31
C SER A 298 20.35 31.02 15.30
N GLN A 299 21.58 31.43 14.98
CA GLN A 299 22.44 30.68 14.07
C GLN A 299 23.11 29.47 14.75
N GLU A 300 23.11 29.39 16.05
CA GLU A 300 23.67 28.28 16.81
C GLU A 300 22.54 27.41 17.39
N ILE A 301 22.38 26.26 16.80
CA ILE A 301 21.28 25.35 17.07
C ILE A 301 21.79 23.94 17.27
N MET A 302 21.12 23.22 18.17
CA MET A 302 21.34 21.81 18.43
C MET A 302 20.19 20.97 17.91
N TYR A 303 20.51 19.82 17.38
CA TYR A 303 19.51 18.85 16.93
C TYR A 303 18.96 18.00 18.05
N ASP A 304 17.65 17.79 18.04
CA ASP A 304 17.05 16.62 18.66
C ASP A 304 17.13 15.45 17.65
N SER A 305 17.92 14.45 17.99
CA SER A 305 18.16 13.28 17.16
C SER A 305 16.89 12.43 16.91
N LEU A 306 15.87 12.56 17.75
CA LEU A 306 14.66 11.74 17.66
C LEU A 306 13.60 12.30 16.73
N LYS A 307 13.55 13.62 16.53
CA LYS A 307 12.48 14.29 15.77
C LYS A 307 12.91 15.41 14.83
N GLY A 308 14.21 15.60 14.63
CA GLY A 308 14.72 16.68 13.78
C GLY A 308 14.48 18.08 14.34
N PHE A 309 14.23 18.23 15.65
CA PHE A 309 14.10 19.53 16.28
C PHE A 309 15.44 20.24 16.37
N ILE A 310 15.40 21.54 16.22
CA ILE A 310 16.56 22.42 16.34
C ILE A 310 16.33 23.32 17.55
N TYR A 311 17.28 23.32 18.47
CA TYR A 311 17.28 24.16 19.67
C TYR A 311 18.33 25.25 19.53
N ASN A 312 18.06 26.40 20.12
CA ASN A 312 19.08 27.40 20.29
C ASN A 312 20.02 27.00 21.44
N GLN A 313 21.33 26.95 21.18
CA GLN A 313 22.37 26.64 22.18
C GLN A 313 22.88 27.88 22.91
N LYS A 314 22.77 29.06 22.34
CA LYS A 314 23.21 30.30 22.98
C LYS A 314 22.09 30.97 23.73
N ASP A 315 22.29 31.12 25.02
CA ASP A 315 21.46 31.96 25.87
C ASP A 315 21.60 33.42 25.42
N ASN A 316 20.64 33.89 24.69
CA ASN A 316 20.50 35.32 24.47
C ASN A 316 19.73 35.86 25.67
N LEU A 317 20.48 36.41 26.65
CA LEU A 317 19.93 36.88 27.92
C LEU A 317 18.81 37.93 27.73
N ASP A 318 18.86 38.69 26.65
CA ASP A 318 17.89 39.76 26.39
C ASP A 318 16.47 39.26 26.04
N ASN A 319 16.34 38.00 25.59
CA ASN A 319 15.06 37.40 25.19
C ASN A 319 14.80 36.01 25.79
N LEU A 320 15.56 35.65 26.84
CA LEU A 320 15.51 34.30 27.45
C LEU A 320 14.11 33.92 27.92
N GLU A 321 13.39 34.83 28.57
CA GLU A 321 12.04 34.58 29.07
C GLU A 321 11.05 34.34 27.95
N GLU A 322 11.08 35.15 26.88
CA GLU A 322 10.25 34.98 25.70
C GLU A 322 10.53 33.64 25.01
N MET A 323 11.80 33.30 24.86
CA MET A 323 12.25 32.05 24.25
C MET A 323 11.82 30.84 25.08
N LEU A 324 11.99 30.85 26.39
CA LEU A 324 11.60 29.76 27.28
C LEU A 324 10.06 29.59 27.29
N ASN A 325 9.31 30.68 27.30
CA ASN A 325 7.86 30.64 27.25
C ASN A 325 7.36 30.07 25.91
N TYR A 326 7.97 30.49 24.81
CA TYR A 326 7.64 29.94 23.48
C TYR A 326 7.99 28.47 23.42
N ASN A 327 9.21 28.09 23.77
CA ASN A 327 9.66 26.70 23.69
C ASN A 327 8.81 25.77 24.55
N THR A 328 8.45 26.19 25.75
CA THR A 328 7.59 25.40 26.64
C THR A 328 6.20 25.17 26.04
N LYS A 329 5.61 26.20 25.42
CA LYS A 329 4.32 26.07 24.71
C LYS A 329 4.49 25.23 23.46
N PHE A 330 5.51 25.49 22.68
CA PHE A 330 5.74 24.84 21.41
C PHE A 330 6.00 23.32 21.55
N ILE A 331 6.78 22.90 22.55
CA ILE A 331 7.00 21.47 22.84
C ILE A 331 5.70 20.73 23.11
N LYS A 332 4.75 21.38 23.79
CA LYS A 332 3.41 20.82 24.03
C LYS A 332 2.60 20.73 22.72
N ILE A 333 2.66 21.78 21.92
CA ILE A 333 1.93 21.89 20.66
C ILE A 333 2.46 20.86 19.63
N VAL A 334 3.77 20.70 19.51
CA VAL A 334 4.41 19.78 18.55
C VAL A 334 4.03 18.32 18.78
N LYS A 335 3.74 17.95 20.02
CA LYS A 335 3.30 16.59 20.37
C LYS A 335 1.84 16.28 20.04
N GLN A 336 1.08 17.29 19.64
CA GLN A 336 -0.33 17.14 19.30
C GLN A 336 -0.50 16.66 17.85
N ASP A 337 -1.71 16.24 17.54
CA ASP A 337 -2.13 15.94 16.18
C ASP A 337 -1.78 17.12 15.25
N PRO A 338 -1.24 16.88 14.03
CA PRO A 338 -0.83 17.96 13.11
C PRO A 338 -1.91 19.01 12.85
N ILE A 339 -3.19 18.62 12.81
CA ILE A 339 -4.29 19.55 12.58
C ILE A 339 -4.51 20.43 13.81
N ILE A 340 -4.50 19.84 15.00
CA ILE A 340 -4.62 20.60 16.25
C ILE A 340 -3.42 21.54 16.40
N ARG A 341 -2.23 21.07 16.02
CA ARG A 341 -1.01 21.88 16.02
C ARG A 341 -1.15 23.14 15.18
N VAL A 342 -1.70 23.04 13.97
CA VAL A 342 -1.96 24.20 13.10
C VAL A 342 -2.84 25.21 13.80
N LEU A 343 -3.97 24.77 14.37
CA LEU A 343 -4.91 25.64 15.07
C LEU A 343 -4.28 26.33 16.28
N GLU A 344 -3.45 25.63 17.03
CA GLU A 344 -2.76 26.20 18.20
C GLU A 344 -1.65 27.20 17.80
N LEU A 345 -0.92 26.91 16.72
CA LEU A 345 0.10 27.82 16.18
C LEU A 345 -0.52 29.08 15.59
N GLU A 346 -1.69 29.00 14.94
CA GLU A 346 -2.41 30.17 14.44
C GLU A 346 -2.79 31.14 15.58
N LYS A 347 -3.16 30.63 16.75
CA LYS A 347 -3.44 31.45 17.93
C LYS A 347 -2.23 32.22 18.45
N MET A 348 -1.02 31.78 18.06
CA MET A 348 0.22 32.47 18.43
C MET A 348 0.57 33.64 17.47
N LEU A 349 -0.13 33.75 16.35
CA LEU A 349 0.09 34.85 15.42
C LEU A 349 -0.44 36.15 16.00
N ASN A 350 0.44 37.15 16.10
CA ASN A 350 0.15 38.52 16.44
C ASN A 350 0.95 39.47 15.55
N LYS A 351 0.82 40.76 15.73
CA LYS A 351 1.52 41.78 14.93
C LYS A 351 3.06 41.68 15.03
N ASP A 352 3.54 41.22 16.19
CA ASP A 352 4.96 41.10 16.52
C ASP A 352 5.51 39.67 16.40
N ALA A 353 4.73 38.78 15.76
CA ALA A 353 5.11 37.39 15.61
C ALA A 353 6.47 37.25 14.89
N LYS A 354 7.36 36.50 15.50
CA LYS A 354 8.74 36.28 15.02
C LYS A 354 8.76 35.38 13.78
N PRO A 355 9.77 35.47 12.90
CA PRO A 355 9.89 34.66 11.69
C PRO A 355 9.76 33.16 11.92
N TYR A 356 10.33 32.63 13.00
CA TYR A 356 10.26 31.19 13.33
C TYR A 356 8.83 30.70 13.62
N ILE A 357 7.92 31.56 14.11
CA ILE A 357 6.54 31.17 14.32
C ILE A 357 5.85 30.94 12.97
N PHE A 358 6.08 31.83 12.01
CA PHE A 358 5.56 31.66 10.63
C PHE A 358 6.15 30.45 9.96
N TYR A 359 7.45 30.18 10.14
CA TYR A 359 8.10 29.02 9.59
C TYR A 359 7.52 27.71 10.17
N ASN A 360 7.38 27.61 11.49
CA ASN A 360 6.83 26.44 12.15
C ASN A 360 5.36 26.20 11.78
N LEU A 361 4.59 27.26 11.61
CA LEU A 361 3.22 27.17 11.14
C LEU A 361 3.16 26.71 9.67
N ALA A 362 4.01 27.27 8.80
CA ALA A 362 4.12 26.85 7.42
C ALA A 362 4.47 25.37 7.30
N LEU A 363 5.45 24.89 8.09
CA LEU A 363 5.83 23.48 8.14
C LEU A 363 4.65 22.60 8.60
N SER A 364 3.91 23.03 9.60
CA SER A 364 2.73 22.31 10.08
C SER A 364 1.61 22.24 9.04
N TYR A 365 1.38 23.32 8.29
CA TYR A 365 0.46 23.30 7.16
C TYR A 365 0.91 22.35 6.04
N ALA A 366 2.20 22.34 5.70
CA ALA A 366 2.73 21.40 4.73
C ALA A 366 2.55 19.94 5.17
N GLN A 367 2.69 19.66 6.47
CA GLN A 367 2.49 18.31 7.03
C GLN A 367 1.03 17.84 7.00
N ILE A 368 0.06 18.74 6.90
CA ILE A 368 -1.35 18.41 6.64
C ILE A 368 -1.73 18.61 5.16
N ASN A 369 -0.74 18.79 4.30
CA ASN A 369 -0.86 18.98 2.84
C ASN A 369 -1.63 20.24 2.39
N ASP A 370 -1.78 21.25 3.24
CA ASP A 370 -2.25 22.57 2.83
C ASP A 370 -1.06 23.40 2.34
N PHE A 371 -0.56 23.04 1.14
CA PHE A 371 0.64 23.67 0.59
C PHE A 371 0.43 25.14 0.19
N ASN A 372 -0.79 25.55 -0.09
CA ASN A 372 -1.09 26.96 -0.38
C ASN A 372 -0.87 27.84 0.85
N LYS A 373 -1.36 27.42 2.01
CA LYS A 373 -1.11 28.15 3.27
C LYS A 373 0.36 28.00 3.69
N ALA A 374 0.95 26.80 3.52
CA ALA A 374 2.37 26.59 3.78
C ALA A 374 3.24 27.58 3.00
N PHE A 375 3.03 27.72 1.69
CA PHE A 375 3.73 28.68 0.84
C PHE A 375 3.61 30.10 1.36
N LYS A 376 2.39 30.55 1.66
CA LYS A 376 2.12 31.90 2.17
C LYS A 376 2.89 32.20 3.47
N TYR A 377 2.95 31.25 4.37
CA TYR A 377 3.64 31.43 5.66
C TYR A 377 5.16 31.25 5.53
N PHE A 378 5.68 30.37 4.66
CA PHE A 378 7.10 30.32 4.33
C PHE A 378 7.57 31.63 3.67
N GLU A 379 6.79 32.19 2.74
CA GLU A 379 7.07 33.50 2.15
C GLU A 379 7.14 34.59 3.25
N ARG A 380 6.23 34.56 4.21
CA ARG A 380 6.21 35.52 5.31
C ARG A 380 7.43 35.38 6.21
N ALA A 381 7.81 34.16 6.56
CA ALA A 381 9.01 33.90 7.35
C ALA A 381 10.29 34.39 6.63
N TYR A 382 10.42 34.11 5.34
CA TYR A 382 11.51 34.58 4.50
C TYR A 382 11.57 36.11 4.40
N LYS A 383 10.44 36.76 4.14
CA LYS A 383 10.40 38.24 4.04
C LYS A 383 10.77 38.94 5.34
N LEU A 384 10.48 38.34 6.49
CA LEU A 384 10.85 38.89 7.79
C LEU A 384 12.32 38.65 8.14
N ASN A 385 12.92 37.55 7.62
CA ASN A 385 14.35 37.28 7.81
C ASN A 385 14.94 36.67 6.52
N PRO A 386 15.26 37.52 5.51
CA PRO A 386 15.82 37.06 4.24
C PRO A 386 17.23 36.46 4.34
N GLY A 387 17.94 36.73 5.44
CA GLY A 387 19.27 36.18 5.71
C GLY A 387 19.23 34.70 6.14
N ASN A 388 18.07 34.20 6.60
CA ASN A 388 17.94 32.81 6.97
C ASN A 388 17.76 31.92 5.73
N LYS A 389 18.78 31.10 5.47
CA LYS A 389 18.87 30.28 4.26
C LYS A 389 17.84 29.14 4.24
N LEU A 390 17.47 28.62 5.41
CA LEU A 390 16.45 27.58 5.52
C LEU A 390 15.06 28.14 5.16
N TYR A 391 14.73 29.35 5.65
CA TYR A 391 13.49 30.01 5.26
C TYR A 391 13.41 30.26 3.76
N ALA A 392 14.52 30.76 3.19
CA ALA A 392 14.63 31.00 1.77
C ALA A 392 14.43 29.72 0.93
N THR A 393 15.09 28.62 1.34
CA THR A 393 14.99 27.33 0.63
C THR A 393 13.60 26.73 0.74
N MET A 394 12.98 26.75 1.92
CA MET A 394 11.62 26.22 2.11
C MET A 394 10.56 27.07 1.39
N TYR A 395 10.80 28.38 1.27
CA TYR A 395 9.96 29.25 0.46
C TYR A 395 10.02 28.84 -1.02
N LEU A 396 11.22 28.66 -1.60
CA LEU A 396 11.38 28.21 -2.98
C LEU A 396 10.76 26.83 -3.20
N LEU A 397 10.96 25.91 -2.27
CA LEU A 397 10.45 24.56 -2.35
C LEU A 397 8.91 24.53 -2.34
N SER A 398 8.32 25.31 -1.43
CA SER A 398 6.86 25.41 -1.35
C SER A 398 6.26 26.12 -2.56
N ALA A 399 6.95 27.11 -3.14
CA ALA A 399 6.53 27.76 -4.38
C ALA A 399 6.49 26.75 -5.55
N ASN A 400 7.53 25.93 -5.69
CA ASN A 400 7.53 24.85 -6.68
C ASN A 400 6.38 23.86 -6.46
N ARG A 401 6.09 23.53 -5.20
CA ARG A 401 5.02 22.57 -4.86
C ARG A 401 3.62 23.08 -5.25
N VAL A 402 3.40 24.40 -5.23
CA VAL A 402 2.12 25.03 -5.62
C VAL A 402 2.16 25.65 -7.02
N ASN A 403 3.18 25.35 -7.84
CA ASN A 403 3.38 25.90 -9.17
C ASN A 403 3.41 27.45 -9.22
N ASN A 404 3.83 28.10 -8.14
CA ASN A 404 3.96 29.54 -8.07
C ASN A 404 5.31 29.97 -8.62
N LYS A 405 5.29 30.87 -9.63
CA LYS A 405 6.51 31.40 -10.25
C LYS A 405 7.09 32.53 -9.44
N ILE A 406 8.21 32.31 -8.79
CA ILE A 406 9.02 33.35 -8.14
C ILE A 406 9.78 34.13 -9.20
N LYS A 407 9.95 35.45 -8.99
CA LYS A 407 10.72 36.32 -9.90
C LYS A 407 12.16 35.84 -9.99
N GLU A 408 12.70 35.76 -11.20
CA GLU A 408 14.05 35.24 -11.45
C GLU A 408 15.12 35.96 -10.65
N LYS A 409 15.04 37.31 -10.54
CA LYS A 409 15.95 38.12 -9.71
C LYS A 409 15.92 37.72 -8.22
N GLU A 410 14.77 37.41 -7.70
CA GLU A 410 14.61 36.97 -6.30
C GLU A 410 15.20 35.56 -6.10
N LYS A 411 14.95 34.68 -7.04
CA LYS A 411 15.52 33.33 -7.04
C LYS A 411 17.06 33.36 -7.11
N GLU A 412 17.62 34.18 -8.00
CA GLU A 412 19.07 34.41 -8.13
C GLU A 412 19.66 34.96 -6.82
N TYR A 413 19.00 35.92 -6.20
CA TYR A 413 19.42 36.45 -4.91
C TYR A 413 19.47 35.38 -3.83
N ILE A 414 18.43 34.55 -3.73
CA ILE A 414 18.37 33.44 -2.77
C ILE A 414 19.48 32.42 -3.04
N GLU A 415 19.71 32.08 -4.31
CA GLU A 415 20.75 31.12 -4.71
C GLU A 415 22.15 31.62 -4.33
N ASN A 416 22.44 32.89 -4.58
CA ASN A 416 23.71 33.50 -4.20
C ASN A 416 23.90 33.55 -2.68
N ASN A 417 22.82 33.81 -1.94
CA ASN A 417 22.86 33.78 -0.48
C ASN A 417 23.11 32.37 0.05
N ILE A 418 22.49 31.33 -0.51
CA ILE A 418 22.72 29.94 -0.14
C ILE A 418 24.19 29.52 -0.42
N LYS A 419 24.82 30.03 -1.45
CA LYS A 419 26.23 29.73 -1.78
C LYS A 419 27.24 30.28 -0.78
N SER A 420 26.94 31.35 -0.06
CA SER A 420 27.92 32.25 0.51
C SER A 420 28.53 31.90 1.87
N ASP A 421 28.11 30.81 2.55
CA ASP A 421 28.53 30.61 3.93
C ASP A 421 28.48 29.15 4.43
N ASN A 422 29.26 28.86 5.48
CA ASN A 422 29.32 27.56 6.18
C ASN A 422 28.57 27.64 7.51
N GLY A 423 27.45 26.99 7.61
CA GLY A 423 26.66 26.90 8.83
C GLY A 423 25.63 25.79 8.70
N LEU A 424 25.02 25.39 9.79
CA LEU A 424 24.06 24.31 9.82
C LEU A 424 22.90 24.54 8.86
N TYR A 425 22.27 25.71 8.88
CA TYR A 425 21.22 26.06 7.93
C TYR A 425 21.72 26.06 6.49
N ASN A 426 22.99 26.38 6.29
CA ASN A 426 23.59 26.40 4.98
C ASN A 426 23.72 24.99 4.39
N TYR A 427 24.19 24.03 5.17
CA TYR A 427 24.28 22.64 4.73
C TYR A 427 22.92 22.13 4.26
N PHE A 428 21.90 22.24 5.10
CA PHE A 428 20.55 21.77 4.75
C PHE A 428 19.98 22.50 3.54
N SER A 429 20.12 23.81 3.51
CA SER A 429 19.62 24.63 2.43
C SER A 429 20.30 24.26 1.11
N LYS A 430 21.61 24.04 1.10
CA LYS A 430 22.36 23.58 -0.08
C LYS A 430 21.91 22.20 -0.55
N GLU A 431 21.76 21.26 0.37
CA GLU A 431 21.41 19.89 0.03
C GLU A 431 19.96 19.78 -0.45
N ILE A 432 19.00 20.46 0.21
CA ILE A 432 17.60 20.52 -0.24
C ILE A 432 17.52 21.25 -1.58
N TYR A 433 18.21 22.35 -1.74
CA TYR A 433 18.23 23.12 -2.99
C TYR A 433 18.77 22.27 -4.14
N LYS A 434 19.88 21.56 -3.94
CA LYS A 434 20.46 20.64 -4.90
C LYS A 434 19.50 19.48 -5.26
N LEU A 435 18.88 18.89 -4.29
CA LEU A 435 18.02 17.71 -4.52
C LEU A 435 16.75 18.05 -5.27
N PHE A 436 16.14 19.20 -5.00
CA PHE A 436 14.77 19.46 -5.45
C PHE A 436 14.61 20.67 -6.36
N ILE A 437 15.59 21.57 -6.41
CA ILE A 437 15.48 22.81 -7.18
C ILE A 437 16.52 22.87 -8.32
N ASN A 438 17.80 22.67 -8.01
CA ASN A 438 18.87 22.73 -9.00
C ASN A 438 19.90 21.60 -8.78
N PRO A 439 19.82 20.48 -9.51
CA PRO A 439 20.75 19.34 -9.35
C PRO A 439 22.22 19.67 -9.61
N GLN A 440 22.52 20.75 -10.32
CA GLN A 440 23.88 21.20 -10.62
C GLN A 440 24.50 22.05 -9.49
N PHE A 441 23.73 22.31 -8.44
CA PHE A 441 24.21 23.11 -7.33
C PHE A 441 25.32 22.41 -6.55
N THR A 442 26.29 23.18 -6.04
CA THR A 442 27.45 22.63 -5.28
C THR A 442 27.00 22.02 -3.97
N SER A 443 27.44 20.80 -3.68
CA SER A 443 27.24 20.19 -2.37
C SER A 443 28.04 20.89 -1.28
N ALA A 444 27.54 20.88 -0.07
CA ALA A 444 28.29 21.28 1.12
C ALA A 444 28.90 20.07 1.82
N ASP A 445 29.99 20.26 2.55
CA ASP A 445 30.53 19.22 3.43
C ASP A 445 29.58 18.98 4.60
N LYS A 446 29.33 17.73 4.91
CA LYS A 446 28.47 17.33 6.01
C LYS A 446 29.18 17.55 7.35
N PRO A 447 28.60 18.32 8.27
CA PRO A 447 29.18 18.46 9.60
C PRO A 447 29.19 17.15 10.38
N LEU A 448 30.34 16.72 10.87
CA LEU A 448 30.52 15.42 11.57
C LEU A 448 29.66 15.28 12.83
N GLU A 449 29.47 16.36 13.58
CA GLU A 449 28.70 16.40 14.82
C GLU A 449 27.21 16.02 14.69
N TYR A 450 26.69 16.10 13.47
CA TYR A 450 25.28 15.79 13.20
C TYR A 450 25.07 14.48 12.44
N GLU A 451 26.12 13.67 12.27
CA GLU A 451 26.10 12.49 11.41
C GLU A 451 25.04 11.45 11.81
N ASN A 452 24.78 11.35 13.11
CA ASN A 452 23.81 10.38 13.65
C ASN A 452 22.41 10.94 13.86
N THR A 453 22.12 12.18 13.47
CA THR A 453 20.80 12.74 13.63
C THR A 453 19.82 12.18 12.59
N ILE A 454 18.55 12.05 12.95
CA ILE A 454 17.51 11.55 12.07
C ILE A 454 17.37 12.41 10.80
N PHE A 455 17.59 13.70 10.92
CA PHE A 455 17.51 14.63 9.79
C PHE A 455 18.58 14.34 8.74
N TYR A 456 19.83 14.14 9.14
CA TYR A 456 20.90 13.79 8.19
C TYR A 456 20.69 12.42 7.58
N LYS A 457 20.29 11.45 8.39
CA LYS A 457 19.97 10.11 7.90
C LYS A 457 18.86 10.15 6.86
N ALA A 458 17.82 10.95 7.10
CA ALA A 458 16.71 11.15 6.18
C ALA A 458 17.13 11.85 4.88
N LEU A 459 17.97 12.87 4.99
CA LEU A 459 18.49 13.58 3.81
C LEU A 459 19.38 12.66 2.96
N ASP A 460 20.24 11.86 3.59
CA ASP A 460 21.05 10.86 2.90
C ASP A 460 20.18 9.81 2.23
N PHE A 461 19.10 9.36 2.89
CA PHE A 461 18.13 8.44 2.30
C PHE A 461 17.47 9.04 1.05
N LEU A 462 17.02 10.28 1.11
CA LEU A 462 16.43 10.97 -0.05
C LEU A 462 17.43 11.10 -1.21
N LYS A 463 18.72 11.34 -0.92
CA LYS A 463 19.78 11.32 -1.93
C LYS A 463 19.89 9.97 -2.61
N VAL A 464 19.90 8.89 -1.83
CA VAL A 464 19.96 7.51 -2.33
C VAL A 464 18.75 7.22 -3.22
N MET A 465 17.56 7.56 -2.76
CA MET A 465 16.32 7.37 -3.51
C MET A 465 16.32 8.11 -4.86
N LYS A 466 16.83 9.34 -4.88
CA LYS A 466 16.91 10.15 -6.10
C LYS A 466 17.96 9.65 -7.09
N THR A 467 19.09 9.18 -6.59
CA THR A 467 20.21 8.73 -7.43
C THR A 467 20.13 7.27 -7.86
N GLY A 468 19.22 6.49 -7.27
CA GLY A 468 19.11 5.04 -7.48
C GLY A 468 20.31 4.24 -6.94
N LYS A 469 21.25 4.89 -6.27
CA LYS A 469 22.41 4.23 -5.67
C LYS A 469 22.01 3.68 -4.29
N ILE A 470 21.95 2.37 -4.17
CA ILE A 470 21.70 1.70 -2.90
C ILE A 470 22.97 1.77 -2.07
N ASN A 471 22.89 2.40 -0.90
CA ASN A 471 23.97 2.40 0.09
C ASN A 471 23.74 1.24 1.06
N GLU A 472 24.57 0.21 0.96
CA GLU A 472 24.46 -1.04 1.75
C GLU A 472 24.66 -0.82 3.24
N ASN A 473 25.38 0.23 3.61
CA ASN A 473 25.76 0.54 5.00
C ASN A 473 24.88 1.61 5.64
N HIS A 474 23.64 1.78 5.19
CA HIS A 474 22.78 2.79 5.77
C HIS A 474 22.32 2.36 7.18
N ALA A 475 22.79 3.05 8.21
CA ALA A 475 22.46 2.80 9.62
C ALA A 475 20.95 2.77 9.90
N LEU A 476 20.15 3.44 9.05
CA LEU A 476 18.68 3.42 9.10
C LEU A 476 18.07 2.04 8.82
N LEU A 477 18.79 1.11 8.15
CA LEU A 477 18.26 -0.21 7.82
C LEU A 477 18.34 -1.21 8.98
N ASP A 478 19.26 -0.99 9.91
CA ASP A 478 19.63 -1.98 10.94
C ASP A 478 19.16 -1.63 12.35
N GLU A 479 18.70 -0.41 12.60
CA GLU A 479 18.26 0.01 13.92
C GLU A 479 16.76 -0.20 14.14
N HIS A 480 16.39 -0.59 15.36
CA HIS A 480 15.00 -0.66 15.82
C HIS A 480 14.47 0.75 16.11
N PHE A 481 14.04 1.45 15.09
CA PHE A 481 13.47 2.77 15.26
C PHE A 481 12.00 2.70 15.69
N LYS A 482 11.67 3.51 16.69
CA LYS A 482 10.27 3.71 17.12
C LYS A 482 9.56 4.81 16.34
N ASP A 483 10.27 5.52 15.50
CA ASP A 483 9.72 6.62 14.70
C ASP A 483 9.02 6.06 13.44
N PRO A 484 7.75 6.44 13.19
CA PRO A 484 6.97 5.93 12.06
C PRO A 484 7.62 6.17 10.70
N LEU A 485 8.33 7.29 10.55
CA LEU A 485 8.94 7.64 9.28
C LEU A 485 10.21 6.84 9.01
N THR A 486 11.05 6.65 10.02
CA THR A 486 12.23 5.78 9.90
C THR A 486 11.80 4.35 9.56
N PHE A 487 10.69 3.92 10.16
CA PHE A 487 10.04 2.67 9.82
C PHE A 487 9.62 2.62 8.35
N LEU A 488 8.93 3.65 7.83
CA LEU A 488 8.55 3.74 6.41
C LEU A 488 9.75 3.73 5.47
N ILE A 489 10.80 4.48 5.79
CA ILE A 489 12.03 4.50 5.01
C ILE A 489 12.64 3.10 4.91
N ARG A 490 12.70 2.39 6.04
CA ARG A 490 13.17 1.00 6.10
C ARG A 490 12.30 0.06 5.27
N MET A 491 10.98 0.27 5.28
CA MET A 491 10.04 -0.54 4.51
C MET A 491 10.21 -0.35 3.01
N VAL A 492 10.33 0.89 2.58
CA VAL A 492 10.40 1.27 1.16
C VAL A 492 11.72 0.86 0.51
N GLN A 493 12.80 0.82 1.28
CA GLN A 493 14.10 0.48 0.73
C GLN A 493 14.28 -1.05 0.60
N ARG A 494 14.55 -1.52 -0.63
CA ARG A 494 14.94 -2.91 -0.87
C ARG A 494 16.41 -3.12 -0.48
N ARG A 495 16.72 -4.30 0.03
CA ARG A 495 18.09 -4.73 0.26
C ARG A 495 18.72 -5.18 -1.05
N LYS A 496 20.03 -5.08 -1.17
CA LYS A 496 20.75 -5.56 -2.37
C LYS A 496 20.53 -7.07 -2.55
N GLY A 497 20.06 -7.46 -3.73
CA GLY A 497 19.79 -8.87 -4.02
C GLY A 497 18.51 -9.42 -3.39
N GLU A 498 17.71 -8.58 -2.68
CA GLU A 498 16.45 -9.00 -2.10
C GLU A 498 15.44 -9.32 -3.20
N SER A 499 14.93 -10.55 -3.20
CA SER A 499 13.85 -10.96 -4.10
C SER A 499 12.55 -10.25 -3.75
N ASP A 500 11.62 -10.15 -4.68
CA ASP A 500 10.27 -9.61 -4.42
C ASP A 500 9.61 -10.34 -3.25
N TYR A 501 9.73 -11.65 -3.22
CA TYR A 501 9.17 -12.48 -2.16
C TYR A 501 9.75 -12.13 -0.79
N THR A 502 11.07 -12.09 -0.64
CA THR A 502 11.74 -11.76 0.64
C THR A 502 11.40 -10.33 1.07
N TYR A 503 11.28 -9.40 0.11
CA TYR A 503 10.87 -8.04 0.37
C TYR A 503 9.43 -7.97 0.94
N TYR A 504 8.46 -8.65 0.31
CA TYR A 504 7.08 -8.66 0.80
C TYR A 504 6.94 -9.39 2.14
N ALA A 505 7.68 -10.48 2.35
CA ALA A 505 7.72 -11.17 3.64
C ALA A 505 8.25 -10.24 4.75
N ARG A 506 9.36 -9.53 4.48
CA ARG A 506 9.92 -8.56 5.42
C ARG A 506 8.95 -7.42 5.73
N LEU A 507 8.20 -6.95 4.74
CA LEU A 507 7.16 -5.93 4.96
C LEU A 507 6.08 -6.46 5.91
N GLN A 508 5.59 -7.68 5.70
CA GLN A 508 4.56 -8.28 6.55
C GLN A 508 5.04 -8.50 7.99
N ASP A 509 6.25 -9.02 8.16
CA ASP A 509 6.82 -9.31 9.49
C ASP A 509 7.14 -8.05 10.30
N SER A 510 7.42 -6.97 9.61
CA SER A 510 7.88 -5.73 10.26
C SER A 510 6.74 -4.76 10.57
N ILE A 511 5.56 -4.92 9.98
CA ILE A 511 4.45 -3.99 10.17
C ILE A 511 3.67 -4.36 11.43
N PRO A 512 3.63 -3.48 12.46
CA PRO A 512 2.79 -3.72 13.61
C PRO A 512 1.32 -3.66 13.20
N LEU A 513 0.55 -4.70 13.51
CA LEU A 513 -0.90 -4.71 13.30
C LEU A 513 -1.61 -3.73 14.25
N ASN A 514 -0.96 -3.34 15.32
CA ASN A 514 -1.44 -2.33 16.28
C ASN A 514 -0.95 -0.96 15.86
N LEU A 515 -1.82 -0.17 15.24
CA LEU A 515 -1.55 1.23 14.92
C LEU A 515 -1.59 2.05 16.20
N ASN A 516 -0.42 2.35 16.75
CA ASN A 516 -0.34 3.24 17.90
C ASN A 516 -0.54 4.71 17.48
N ASN A 517 -0.73 5.58 18.47
CA ASN A 517 -0.95 7.00 18.26
C ASN A 517 0.13 7.66 17.40
N GLN A 518 1.39 7.18 17.46
CA GLN A 518 2.49 7.76 16.68
C GLN A 518 2.30 7.64 15.17
N PHE A 519 1.70 6.53 14.70
CA PHE A 519 1.40 6.34 13.28
C PHE A 519 0.18 7.15 12.83
N LEU A 520 -0.81 7.31 13.71
CA LEU A 520 -2.06 7.99 13.38
C LEU A 520 -1.98 9.50 13.59
N GLU A 521 -1.15 9.95 14.53
CA GLU A 521 -0.92 11.37 14.84
C GLU A 521 0.27 11.95 14.09
N GLY A 522 0.96 11.14 13.29
CA GLY A 522 2.05 11.58 12.43
C GLY A 522 1.58 12.48 11.28
N PRO A 523 2.50 13.06 10.54
CA PRO A 523 2.18 13.78 9.33
C PRO A 523 1.39 12.92 8.36
N LEU A 524 0.49 13.57 7.65
CA LEU A 524 -0.45 12.92 6.76
C LEU A 524 0.23 12.00 5.74
N ILE A 525 1.37 12.41 5.19
CA ILE A 525 2.14 11.61 4.24
C ILE A 525 2.60 10.27 4.85
N VAL A 526 2.96 10.25 6.13
CA VAL A 526 3.38 9.02 6.83
C VAL A 526 2.21 8.09 7.02
N THR A 527 1.09 8.61 7.52
CA THR A 527 -0.14 7.83 7.69
C THR A 527 -0.60 7.23 6.36
N ARG A 528 -0.53 8.01 5.30
CA ARG A 528 -0.85 7.57 3.94
C ARG A 528 -0.02 6.37 3.51
N TYR A 529 1.30 6.50 3.45
CA TYR A 529 2.16 5.42 2.98
C TYR A 529 2.00 4.16 3.81
N TYR A 530 1.77 4.34 5.11
CA TYR A 530 1.51 3.23 5.99
C TYR A 530 0.20 2.51 5.64
N VAL A 531 -0.89 3.25 5.46
CA VAL A 531 -2.19 2.70 5.03
C VAL A 531 -2.06 2.03 3.66
N ASP A 532 -1.37 2.64 2.71
CA ASP A 532 -1.19 2.10 1.37
C ASP A 532 -0.41 0.76 1.40
N ILE A 533 0.61 0.66 2.25
CA ILE A 533 1.34 -0.60 2.46
C ILE A 533 0.40 -1.66 3.07
N LEU A 534 -0.38 -1.32 4.10
CA LEU A 534 -1.33 -2.24 4.71
C LEU A 534 -2.39 -2.74 3.72
N LYS A 535 -2.88 -1.84 2.84
CA LYS A 535 -3.81 -2.20 1.75
C LYS A 535 -3.16 -3.16 0.76
N GLY A 536 -1.98 -2.83 0.28
CA GLY A 536 -1.24 -3.65 -0.67
C GLY A 536 -0.90 -5.04 -0.15
N LEU A 537 -0.65 -5.16 1.15
CA LEU A 537 -0.44 -6.45 1.82
C LEU A 537 -1.75 -7.18 2.16
N GLY A 538 -2.90 -6.57 1.94
CA GLY A 538 -4.21 -7.16 2.27
C GLY A 538 -4.48 -7.29 3.77
N ILE A 539 -3.73 -6.57 4.62
CA ILE A 539 -3.83 -6.66 6.08
C ILE A 539 -4.47 -5.42 6.72
N PHE A 540 -4.89 -4.45 5.93
CA PHE A 540 -5.52 -3.23 6.46
C PHE A 540 -6.78 -3.53 7.29
N SER A 541 -7.53 -4.57 6.93
CA SER A 541 -8.69 -5.05 7.67
C SER A 541 -8.37 -5.56 9.08
N LYS A 542 -7.18 -6.13 9.23
CA LYS A 542 -6.71 -6.73 10.48
C LYS A 542 -6.01 -5.71 11.38
N ALA A 543 -5.71 -4.52 10.85
CA ALA A 543 -5.07 -3.47 11.63
C ALA A 543 -6.00 -3.01 12.76
N ASP A 544 -5.55 -3.15 13.98
CA ASP A 544 -6.27 -2.61 15.13
C ASP A 544 -6.06 -1.10 15.19
N ILE A 545 -7.14 -0.35 14.90
CA ILE A 545 -7.17 1.11 15.02
C ILE A 545 -7.80 1.48 16.38
N ASN A 546 -7.64 0.62 17.36
CA ASN A 546 -8.17 0.87 18.68
C ASN A 546 -7.20 1.76 19.48
N ILE A 547 -7.55 3.03 19.62
CA ILE A 547 -6.77 3.99 20.41
C ILE A 547 -7.47 4.22 21.74
N SER A 548 -6.76 3.91 22.82
CA SER A 548 -7.16 4.32 24.17
C SER A 548 -6.94 5.84 24.29
N GLY A 549 -7.98 6.66 24.18
CA GLY A 549 -7.84 8.10 24.37
C GLY A 549 -8.81 8.97 23.56
N LYS A 550 -8.48 10.24 23.39
CA LYS A 550 -9.28 11.20 22.62
C LYS A 550 -9.33 10.77 21.15
N LYS A 551 -10.49 10.89 20.55
CA LYS A 551 -10.69 10.73 19.11
C LYS A 551 -10.04 11.91 18.37
N THR A 552 -8.74 11.80 18.08
CA THR A 552 -8.00 12.84 17.35
C THR A 552 -8.46 12.94 15.90
N PRO A 553 -8.27 14.06 15.21
CA PRO A 553 -8.59 14.23 13.80
C PRO A 553 -7.91 13.16 12.91
N SER A 554 -6.64 12.85 13.13
CA SER A 554 -5.92 11.83 12.37
C SER A 554 -6.48 10.44 12.59
N TYR A 555 -6.89 10.11 13.82
CA TYR A 555 -7.59 8.87 14.12
C TYR A 555 -8.91 8.77 13.35
N LEU A 556 -9.73 9.82 13.43
CA LEU A 556 -11.05 9.85 12.79
C LEU A 556 -10.92 9.72 11.27
N ARG A 557 -9.94 10.38 10.65
CA ARG A 557 -9.67 10.23 9.22
C ARG A 557 -9.21 8.82 8.85
N THR A 558 -8.32 8.22 9.64
CA THR A 558 -7.86 6.84 9.39
C THR A 558 -9.00 5.84 9.55
N LYS A 559 -9.87 6.04 10.56
CA LYS A 559 -11.08 5.25 10.73
C LYS A 559 -12.02 5.40 9.54
N ALA A 560 -12.29 6.62 9.10
CA ALA A 560 -13.13 6.90 7.96
C ALA A 560 -12.59 6.25 6.67
N LEU A 561 -11.28 6.35 6.44
CA LEU A 561 -10.62 5.69 5.31
C LEU A 561 -10.76 4.17 5.36
N ARG A 562 -10.60 3.57 6.54
CA ARG A 562 -10.78 2.14 6.74
C ARG A 562 -12.22 1.72 6.46
N ASP A 563 -13.19 2.44 7.04
CA ASP A 563 -14.61 2.12 6.85
C ASP A 563 -15.00 2.23 5.37
N LEU A 564 -14.48 3.21 4.64
CA LEU A 564 -14.67 3.33 3.19
C LEU A 564 -14.05 2.16 2.43
N HIS A 565 -12.83 1.77 2.79
CA HIS A 565 -12.16 0.62 2.17
C HIS A 565 -12.94 -0.70 2.34
N PHE A 566 -13.72 -0.81 3.40
CA PHE A 566 -14.61 -1.96 3.67
C PHE A 566 -16.04 -1.79 3.18
N ASN A 567 -16.26 -0.94 2.19
CA ASN A 567 -17.58 -0.68 1.61
C ASN A 567 -18.64 -0.23 2.66
N SER A 568 -18.21 0.56 3.65
CA SER A 568 -19.09 1.15 4.66
C SER A 568 -19.14 2.68 4.52
N PRO A 569 -19.60 3.22 3.37
CA PRO A 569 -19.56 4.64 3.10
C PRO A 569 -20.42 5.46 4.08
N ASP A 570 -21.55 4.94 4.55
CA ASP A 570 -22.40 5.63 5.53
C ASP A 570 -21.71 5.83 6.88
N GLU A 571 -20.95 4.85 7.36
CA GLU A 571 -20.15 5.00 8.58
C GLU A 571 -19.00 5.98 8.38
N THR A 572 -18.41 5.98 7.20
CA THR A 572 -17.40 6.96 6.79
C THR A 572 -17.97 8.39 6.87
N ILE A 573 -19.15 8.61 6.26
CA ILE A 573 -19.84 9.91 6.26
C ILE A 573 -20.09 10.36 7.69
N LYS A 574 -20.69 9.52 8.54
CA LYS A 574 -20.94 9.84 9.97
C LYS A 574 -19.66 10.20 10.73
N THR A 575 -18.57 9.47 10.47
CA THR A 575 -17.28 9.73 11.12
C THR A 575 -16.70 11.09 10.70
N LEU A 576 -16.83 11.44 9.42
CA LEU A 576 -16.36 12.73 8.90
C LEU A 576 -17.26 13.90 9.31
N GLU A 577 -18.58 13.70 9.38
CA GLU A 577 -19.52 14.70 9.94
C GLU A 577 -19.18 14.98 11.41
N TYR A 578 -18.89 13.95 12.19
CA TYR A 578 -18.42 14.10 13.57
C TYR A 578 -17.08 14.85 13.63
N LEU A 579 -16.13 14.51 12.77
CA LEU A 579 -14.84 15.21 12.68
C LEU A 579 -15.04 16.70 12.39
N GLN A 580 -15.90 17.04 11.44
CA GLN A 580 -16.17 18.41 11.05
C GLN A 580 -16.88 19.20 12.17
N SER A 581 -17.87 18.59 12.82
CA SER A 581 -18.64 19.25 13.90
C SER A 581 -17.79 19.50 15.15
N GLU A 582 -16.99 18.53 15.56
CA GLU A 582 -16.18 18.60 16.78
C GLU A 582 -14.98 19.54 16.64
N TYR A 583 -14.27 19.44 15.51
CA TYR A 583 -13.01 20.16 15.28
C TYR A 583 -13.17 21.38 14.38
N LYS A 584 -14.35 21.60 13.79
CA LYS A 584 -14.62 22.67 12.80
C LYS A 584 -13.58 22.71 11.68
N LEU A 585 -13.20 21.52 11.22
CA LEU A 585 -12.14 21.35 10.26
C LEU A 585 -12.68 21.34 8.83
N GLU A 586 -12.11 22.21 8.02
CA GLU A 586 -12.33 22.32 6.58
C GLU A 586 -11.02 21.97 5.85
N ASP A 587 -10.35 20.89 6.28
CA ASP A 587 -9.14 20.43 5.64
C ASP A 587 -9.44 19.70 4.34
N LYS A 588 -8.56 19.88 3.34
CA LYS A 588 -8.71 19.34 2.00
C LYS A 588 -9.00 17.84 2.02
N TYR A 589 -8.27 17.09 2.82
CA TYR A 589 -8.37 15.62 2.80
C TYR A 589 -9.67 15.09 3.38
N SER A 590 -10.12 15.65 4.50
CA SER A 590 -11.41 15.26 5.07
C SER A 590 -12.56 15.60 4.12
N MET A 591 -12.47 16.73 3.43
CA MET A 591 -13.47 17.11 2.43
C MET A 591 -13.45 16.20 1.20
N TYR A 592 -12.28 15.84 0.70
CA TYR A 592 -12.14 14.90 -0.42
C TYR A 592 -12.59 13.49 -0.05
N LEU A 593 -12.25 13.03 1.15
CA LEU A 593 -12.70 11.73 1.66
C LEU A 593 -14.23 11.69 1.82
N MET A 594 -14.85 12.81 2.21
CA MET A 594 -16.30 12.95 2.25
C MET A 594 -16.90 12.83 0.84
N VAL A 595 -16.32 13.48 -0.17
CA VAL A 595 -16.76 13.32 -1.56
C VAL A 595 -16.67 11.85 -1.99
N ALA A 596 -15.54 11.19 -1.71
CA ALA A 596 -15.36 9.78 -2.03
C ALA A 596 -16.45 8.91 -1.39
N ALA A 597 -16.74 9.12 -0.11
CA ALA A 597 -17.76 8.37 0.61
C ALA A 597 -19.18 8.62 0.05
N LEU A 598 -19.50 9.86 -0.28
CA LEU A 598 -20.79 10.22 -0.88
C LEU A 598 -20.97 9.61 -2.26
N LEU A 599 -19.91 9.57 -3.06
CA LEU A 599 -19.92 8.92 -4.38
C LEU A 599 -20.11 7.41 -4.24
N GLU A 600 -19.42 6.77 -3.29
CA GLU A 600 -19.58 5.35 -3.00
C GLU A 600 -20.99 5.01 -2.51
N ALA A 601 -21.60 5.88 -1.72
CA ALA A 601 -22.99 5.75 -1.27
C ALA A 601 -24.03 6.04 -2.36
N GLY A 602 -23.61 6.47 -3.57
CA GLY A 602 -24.51 6.89 -4.65
C GLY A 602 -25.23 8.22 -4.38
N ARG A 603 -24.77 9.00 -3.42
CA ARG A 603 -25.35 10.31 -3.02
C ARG A 603 -24.76 11.44 -3.87
N TYR A 604 -24.98 11.40 -5.20
CA TYR A 604 -24.33 12.28 -6.17
C TYR A 604 -24.67 13.77 -5.98
N ASN A 605 -25.89 14.08 -5.53
CA ASN A 605 -26.29 15.47 -5.26
C ASN A 605 -25.53 16.04 -4.06
N ASP A 606 -25.38 15.26 -2.98
CA ASP A 606 -24.63 15.66 -1.80
C ASP A 606 -23.14 15.79 -2.12
N ALA A 607 -22.60 14.88 -2.94
CA ALA A 607 -21.24 14.98 -3.45
C ALA A 607 -21.02 16.28 -4.25
N SER A 608 -21.97 16.67 -5.11
CA SER A 608 -21.92 17.94 -5.86
C SER A 608 -21.90 19.16 -4.94
N ILE A 609 -22.71 19.16 -3.88
CA ILE A 609 -22.71 20.21 -2.85
C ILE A 609 -21.35 20.27 -2.16
N GLN A 610 -20.81 19.11 -1.75
CA GLN A 610 -19.50 19.04 -1.09
C GLN A 610 -18.36 19.52 -2.00
N ILE A 611 -18.40 19.17 -3.28
CA ILE A 611 -17.41 19.67 -4.28
C ILE A 611 -17.52 21.19 -4.42
N SER A 612 -18.72 21.74 -4.43
CA SER A 612 -18.94 23.19 -4.48
C SER A 612 -18.37 23.90 -3.24
N LEU A 613 -18.51 23.31 -2.05
CA LEU A 613 -17.87 23.81 -0.83
C LEU A 613 -16.34 23.79 -0.94
N ILE A 614 -15.75 22.71 -1.48
CA ILE A 614 -14.31 22.63 -1.72
C ILE A 614 -13.84 23.79 -2.60
N LYS A 615 -14.55 24.06 -3.70
CA LYS A 615 -14.24 25.19 -4.60
C LYS A 615 -14.24 26.54 -3.91
N VAL A 616 -15.24 26.78 -3.07
CA VAL A 616 -15.43 28.06 -2.38
C VAL A 616 -14.47 28.24 -1.23
N ILE A 617 -14.32 27.21 -0.38
CA ILE A 617 -13.56 27.30 0.88
C ILE A 617 -12.06 27.19 0.62
N LEU A 618 -11.65 26.20 -0.20
CA LEU A 618 -10.25 25.92 -0.43
C LEU A 618 -9.66 26.64 -1.66
N ASN A 619 -10.53 27.20 -2.52
CA ASN A 619 -10.12 27.73 -3.84
C ASN A 619 -9.21 26.75 -4.59
N ASP A 620 -9.59 25.49 -4.58
CA ASP A 620 -8.78 24.38 -5.10
C ASP A 620 -8.97 24.25 -6.62
N PRO A 621 -7.91 24.41 -7.43
CA PRO A 621 -8.01 24.28 -8.89
C PRO A 621 -8.38 22.87 -9.34
N ASP A 622 -8.07 21.87 -8.53
CA ASP A 622 -8.35 20.47 -8.85
C ASP A 622 -9.81 20.07 -8.61
N ALA A 623 -10.62 20.93 -7.98
CA ALA A 623 -12.00 20.59 -7.62
C ALA A 623 -12.91 20.38 -8.86
N ASP A 624 -12.56 20.94 -10.02
CA ASP A 624 -13.28 20.66 -11.27
C ASP A 624 -13.11 19.22 -11.72
N PHE A 625 -11.98 18.61 -11.41
CA PHE A 625 -11.78 17.19 -11.70
C PHE A 625 -12.70 16.30 -10.84
N LEU A 626 -12.96 16.65 -9.59
CA LEU A 626 -13.97 15.96 -8.76
C LEU A 626 -15.37 16.06 -9.38
N THR A 627 -15.69 17.20 -10.00
CA THR A 627 -16.96 17.37 -10.72
C THR A 627 -17.02 16.38 -11.91
N ALA A 628 -15.93 16.23 -12.65
CA ALA A 628 -15.87 15.24 -13.72
C ALA A 628 -16.10 13.81 -13.19
N ILE A 629 -15.43 13.45 -12.09
CA ILE A 629 -15.60 12.12 -11.47
C ILE A 629 -17.05 11.90 -11.00
N GLN A 630 -17.66 12.87 -10.35
CA GLN A 630 -19.06 12.80 -9.92
C GLN A 630 -19.99 12.59 -11.11
N LEU A 631 -19.80 13.31 -12.21
CA LEU A 631 -20.59 13.18 -13.43
C LEU A 631 -20.38 11.82 -14.13
N ILE A 632 -19.16 11.28 -14.10
CA ILE A 632 -18.87 9.94 -14.63
C ILE A 632 -19.63 8.88 -13.85
N GLN A 633 -19.59 8.95 -12.53
CA GLN A 633 -20.27 7.98 -11.67
C GLN A 633 -21.79 8.12 -11.73
N ASP A 634 -22.29 9.32 -11.95
CA ASP A 634 -23.73 9.60 -12.20
C ASP A 634 -24.15 9.29 -13.67
N LEU A 635 -23.26 8.66 -14.44
CA LEU A 635 -23.46 8.29 -15.84
C LEU A 635 -23.70 9.48 -16.80
N LYS A 636 -23.39 10.70 -16.39
CA LYS A 636 -23.47 11.93 -17.19
C LYS A 636 -22.19 12.21 -17.97
N ILE A 637 -21.68 11.20 -18.67
CA ILE A 637 -20.39 11.21 -19.36
C ILE A 637 -20.23 12.39 -20.34
N PRO A 638 -21.25 12.75 -21.19
CA PRO A 638 -21.11 13.90 -22.08
C PRO A 638 -20.80 15.22 -21.34
N SER A 639 -21.40 15.39 -20.15
CA SER A 639 -21.15 16.57 -19.30
C SER A 639 -19.78 16.50 -18.60
N ALA A 640 -19.29 15.32 -18.31
CA ALA A 640 -17.97 15.14 -17.71
C ALA A 640 -16.83 15.52 -18.69
N LYS A 641 -17.01 15.26 -19.99
CA LYS A 641 -15.98 15.52 -21.03
C LYS A 641 -15.50 16.97 -21.07
N GLN A 642 -16.35 17.94 -20.73
CA GLN A 642 -15.94 19.35 -20.71
C GLN A 642 -14.85 19.65 -19.68
N PHE A 643 -14.73 18.84 -18.63
CA PHE A 643 -13.71 18.96 -17.57
C PHE A 643 -12.48 18.08 -17.84
N LEU A 644 -12.52 17.19 -18.84
CA LEU A 644 -11.47 16.22 -19.14
C LEU A 644 -10.65 16.63 -20.37
N THR A 645 -10.17 17.88 -20.38
CA THR A 645 -9.28 18.37 -21.45
C THR A 645 -7.82 18.10 -21.07
N GLN A 646 -7.00 17.71 -22.06
CA GLN A 646 -5.59 17.39 -21.81
C GLN A 646 -4.83 18.52 -21.09
N PRO A 647 -4.97 19.80 -21.49
CA PRO A 647 -4.30 20.90 -20.78
C PRO A 647 -4.72 21.02 -19.32
N TYR A 648 -5.96 20.69 -18.99
CA TYR A 648 -6.44 20.71 -17.61
C TYR A 648 -5.88 19.50 -16.83
N LEU A 649 -5.89 18.31 -17.42
CA LEU A 649 -5.34 17.10 -16.80
C LEU A 649 -3.84 17.24 -16.51
N ASP A 650 -3.10 17.85 -17.41
CA ASP A 650 -1.67 18.15 -17.23
C ASP A 650 -1.41 19.19 -16.13
N SER A 651 -2.42 19.97 -15.77
CA SER A 651 -2.34 20.99 -14.72
C SER A 651 -2.69 20.50 -13.31
N LEU A 652 -3.20 19.27 -13.18
CA LEU A 652 -3.55 18.69 -11.88
C LEU A 652 -2.32 18.55 -11.00
N ILE A 653 -2.41 19.07 -9.77
CA ILE A 653 -1.28 19.14 -8.85
C ILE A 653 -1.29 17.94 -7.89
N ASP A 654 -2.45 17.63 -7.35
CA ASP A 654 -2.59 16.71 -6.23
C ASP A 654 -3.19 15.36 -6.60
N PHE A 655 -3.73 15.22 -7.82
CA PHE A 655 -4.31 13.96 -8.26
C PHE A 655 -3.32 13.09 -9.03
N LYS A 656 -3.32 11.81 -8.69
CA LYS A 656 -2.71 10.76 -9.48
C LYS A 656 -3.83 9.94 -10.13
N LEU A 657 -3.82 9.90 -11.45
CA LEU A 657 -4.82 9.19 -12.24
C LEU A 657 -4.29 7.81 -12.57
N VAL A 658 -5.00 6.77 -12.14
CA VAL A 658 -4.59 5.38 -12.35
C VAL A 658 -5.59 4.69 -13.27
N GLY A 659 -5.12 4.23 -14.44
CA GLY A 659 -5.97 3.62 -15.46
C GLY A 659 -6.85 4.61 -16.22
N PHE A 660 -6.47 5.89 -16.24
CA PHE A 660 -7.27 6.94 -16.88
C PHE A 660 -7.15 6.91 -18.40
N ASP A 661 -5.98 6.66 -18.93
CA ASP A 661 -5.76 6.59 -20.39
C ASP A 661 -6.61 5.49 -21.02
N GLU A 662 -6.62 4.31 -20.42
CA GLU A 662 -7.46 3.21 -20.87
C GLU A 662 -8.96 3.52 -20.72
N TYR A 663 -9.32 4.34 -19.74
CA TYR A 663 -10.69 4.80 -19.59
C TYR A 663 -11.06 5.80 -20.69
N LEU A 664 -10.20 6.77 -20.99
CA LEU A 664 -10.43 7.74 -22.09
C LEU A 664 -10.58 7.05 -23.45
N GLU A 665 -9.74 6.05 -23.74
CA GLU A 665 -9.85 5.26 -24.96
C GLU A 665 -11.18 4.50 -25.06
N SER A 666 -11.84 4.26 -23.94
CA SER A 666 -13.14 3.57 -23.86
C SER A 666 -14.35 4.50 -24.00
N LEU A 667 -14.16 5.82 -23.83
CA LEU A 667 -15.21 6.83 -23.99
C LEU A 667 -15.43 7.20 -25.45
#